data_a7743d69a0ef96fcd8a2d8dd4749da85
#
_entry.id   a7743d69a0ef96fcd8a2d8dd4749da85
#
_cell.length_a   1.000
_cell.length_b   1.000
_cell.length_c   1.000
_cell.angle_alpha   90.00
_cell.angle_beta   90.00
_cell.angle_gamma   90.00
#
_symmetry.space_group_name_H-M   'P 1'
#
loop_
_entity.id
_entity.type
_entity.pdbx_description
1 polymer ?
#
loop_
_entity_poly.entity_id
_entity_poly.type
_entity_poly.pdbx_seq_one_letter_code
_entity_poly.pdbx_strand_id
1 'polypeptide(L)'
;MSKLTVIIDEFAISKEEDILFLKNYDDFLNHWEVVLEALWETEGRIIISHPIIKDYFVSLREAVRDRIEILESNPRMQLAKALGVKQDDLNYLSYQEILKHKLLEKINRSPLEAGEDPFLWILKNLSQRPFLVSNRINYIINYFANNAENFAAIKSAKAYIYKKNLYKYPVIKWIVDGDATEKSKYLLLYLYLKSLFNKEEIEILLQALPPWMQEIENLSPNLEGLYSLFPLDECLNQHFFLKKNIQQKLISILNEKGLEAFLDKISGKLTLEMEILKDWFKKQALNFTQKDLNPIQEQKIRQKFGNKTFISILKCIPPPKPSNLSLDTTIEDTLNWIEEEYLPFFIWTREHEQYELTEPYVNQFQQWLLSCYEKLIHSEHSSVNIFKVFQKILRKYERVLYIIVDGLSYWFLILSLLPDLKIDMLRTYFCLAPSITSINKPCLLSGKLPQDIEVNHYTLAEELGDVVSNDSKETLGSFAKRQFNLGIYFVNSFDELLHKPYSYSILKKELEHKLNGLFKEISLLKDVFVVITGDHGFTILPKKEDNLVALSDLRGEVSHCRVLKPPNVTEISGCVKMDKYLSCAYLIASGYKYLESFPKGATHGGLSPEEMTIPLLTISSSPEIFKPLEFRIKGEIWKKEIKPVELLIENPNKSNIIVEDLSVEFLKFQQRVRILKHGTNRIAAEFDARNIEKSEVVVRIWYKVRYRGKMHERETNLSFKLRSLMEAEWEDIFDV
;
A
#
# COMPACT_ATOMS: atom_id res chain seq x y z
N MET A 1 -14.55 74.50 15.66
CA MET A 1 -15.18 74.08 14.38
C MET A 1 -15.38 72.58 14.43
N SER A 2 -16.57 72.12 14.21
CA SER A 2 -16.90 70.71 14.09
C SER A 2 -16.20 70.10 12.90
N LYS A 3 -15.66 68.87 13.05
CA LYS A 3 -14.93 68.16 11.99
C LYS A 3 -15.67 66.91 11.59
N LEU A 4 -15.77 66.68 10.27
CA LEU A 4 -16.18 65.41 9.72
C LEU A 4 -15.00 64.43 9.86
N THR A 5 -15.20 63.34 10.59
CA THR A 5 -14.23 62.24 10.71
C THR A 5 -14.54 61.17 9.67
N VAL A 6 -13.66 61.04 8.69
CA VAL A 6 -13.76 60.02 7.65
C VAL A 6 -12.84 58.83 8.00
N ILE A 7 -13.45 57.67 8.27
CA ILE A 7 -12.71 56.46 8.59
C ILE A 7 -12.58 55.63 7.32
N ILE A 8 -11.37 55.45 6.85
CA ILE A 8 -11.06 54.58 5.70
C ILE A 8 -10.92 53.16 6.22
N ASP A 9 -11.86 52.30 5.88
CA ASP A 9 -11.90 50.89 6.26
C ASP A 9 -11.99 50.02 5.01
N GLU A 10 -10.88 49.87 4.32
CA GLU A 10 -10.77 49.06 3.08
C GLU A 10 -11.16 47.60 3.27
N PHE A 11 -11.18 47.09 4.50
CA PHE A 11 -11.48 45.71 4.82
C PHE A 11 -12.87 45.45 5.34
N ALA A 12 -13.71 46.53 5.44
CA ALA A 12 -15.08 46.51 5.94
C ALA A 12 -15.23 45.81 7.31
N ILE A 13 -14.31 46.09 8.23
CA ILE A 13 -14.24 45.43 9.56
C ILE A 13 -14.89 46.25 10.69
N SER A 14 -15.14 47.51 10.48
CA SER A 14 -15.79 48.37 11.46
C SER A 14 -17.26 48.00 11.61
N LYS A 15 -17.75 47.84 12.86
CA LYS A 15 -19.12 47.49 13.22
C LYS A 15 -19.72 48.55 14.13
N GLU A 16 -19.47 49.82 13.87
CA GLU A 16 -20.12 50.90 14.65
C GLU A 16 -21.56 51.05 14.17
N GLU A 17 -22.53 50.78 15.03
CA GLU A 17 -23.93 51.07 14.80
C GLU A 17 -24.12 52.59 14.87
N ASP A 18 -24.96 53.16 14.03
CA ASP A 18 -25.21 54.61 13.90
C ASP A 18 -24.20 55.46 13.09
N ILE A 19 -23.30 54.82 12.32
CA ILE A 19 -22.41 55.57 11.42
C ILE A 19 -22.73 55.23 9.96
N LEU A 20 -22.74 56.25 9.10
CA LEU A 20 -22.97 56.08 7.68
C LEU A 20 -21.82 55.28 7.07
N PHE A 21 -22.15 54.11 6.53
CA PHE A 21 -21.18 53.18 5.91
C PHE A 21 -21.31 53.15 4.39
N LEU A 22 -20.35 53.71 3.68
CA LEU A 22 -20.29 53.80 2.22
C LEU A 22 -19.47 52.66 1.63
N LYS A 23 -20.16 51.59 1.18
CA LYS A 23 -19.52 50.37 0.69
C LYS A 23 -19.12 50.42 -0.78
N ASN A 24 -19.89 51.17 -1.57
CA ASN A 24 -19.70 51.28 -3.00
C ASN A 24 -20.08 52.69 -3.48
N TYR A 25 -19.87 52.97 -4.77
CA TYR A 25 -20.13 54.27 -5.33
C TYR A 25 -21.61 54.64 -5.36
N ASP A 26 -22.48 53.69 -5.51
CA ASP A 26 -23.93 53.93 -5.49
C ASP A 26 -24.41 54.33 -4.07
N ASP A 27 -23.88 53.68 -3.03
CA ASP A 27 -24.14 54.08 -1.63
C ASP A 27 -23.70 55.52 -1.39
N PHE A 28 -22.55 55.91 -1.92
CA PHE A 28 -22.03 57.27 -1.81
C PHE A 28 -22.96 58.28 -2.51
N LEU A 29 -23.39 58.00 -3.73
CA LEU A 29 -24.31 58.89 -4.46
C LEU A 29 -25.67 59.01 -3.78
N ASN A 30 -26.22 57.89 -3.29
CA ASN A 30 -27.52 57.89 -2.60
C ASN A 30 -27.51 58.64 -1.27
N HIS A 31 -26.38 58.79 -0.62
CA HIS A 31 -26.23 59.43 0.66
C HIS A 31 -25.45 60.76 0.58
N TRP A 32 -25.26 61.27 -0.63
CA TRP A 32 -24.46 62.47 -0.86
C TRP A 32 -24.94 63.71 -0.06
N GLU A 33 -26.22 63.91 0.05
CA GLU A 33 -26.79 65.01 0.84
C GLU A 33 -26.41 64.88 2.32
N VAL A 34 -26.51 63.70 2.89
CA VAL A 34 -26.12 63.43 4.30
C VAL A 34 -24.61 63.67 4.50
N VAL A 35 -23.78 63.32 3.51
CA VAL A 35 -22.33 63.58 3.53
C VAL A 35 -22.06 65.08 3.53
N LEU A 36 -22.78 65.83 2.72
CA LEU A 36 -22.66 67.29 2.67
C LEU A 36 -23.12 67.96 3.98
N GLU A 37 -24.23 67.55 4.54
CA GLU A 37 -24.73 68.04 5.85
C GLU A 37 -23.68 67.79 6.94
N ALA A 38 -23.14 66.57 7.00
CA ALA A 38 -22.12 66.17 7.97
C ALA A 38 -20.81 67.00 7.79
N LEU A 39 -20.51 67.46 6.55
CA LEU A 39 -19.35 68.29 6.26
C LEU A 39 -19.55 69.74 6.73
N TRP A 40 -20.77 70.30 6.62
CA TRP A 40 -21.01 71.70 6.82
C TRP A 40 -21.70 72.09 8.15
N GLU A 41 -22.56 71.22 8.69
CA GLU A 41 -23.45 71.58 9.77
C GLU A 41 -23.19 70.89 11.10
N THR A 42 -22.65 69.65 11.11
CA THR A 42 -22.55 68.85 12.35
C THR A 42 -21.18 68.14 12.46
N GLU A 43 -20.89 67.64 13.69
CA GLU A 43 -19.82 66.64 13.88
C GLU A 43 -20.35 65.28 13.38
N GLY A 44 -19.83 64.83 12.24
CA GLY A 44 -20.19 63.54 11.62
C GLY A 44 -19.06 62.56 11.56
N ARG A 45 -19.40 61.28 11.54
CA ARG A 45 -18.44 60.17 11.27
C ARG A 45 -18.96 59.35 10.10
N ILE A 46 -18.09 59.04 9.16
CA ILE A 46 -18.42 58.29 7.96
C ILE A 46 -17.37 57.17 7.80
N ILE A 47 -17.82 55.94 7.48
CA ILE A 47 -16.92 54.84 7.18
C ILE A 47 -16.94 54.58 5.68
N ILE A 48 -15.76 54.42 5.06
CA ILE A 48 -15.60 54.23 3.65
C ILE A 48 -14.78 52.96 3.40
N SER A 49 -15.32 52.04 2.58
CA SER A 49 -14.59 50.81 2.17
C SER A 49 -14.18 50.79 0.70
N HIS A 50 -14.57 51.77 -0.10
CA HIS A 50 -14.35 51.78 -1.54
C HIS A 50 -13.19 52.73 -1.95
N PRO A 51 -12.21 52.26 -2.79
CA PRO A 51 -11.05 53.07 -3.13
C PRO A 51 -11.37 54.40 -3.80
N ILE A 52 -12.30 54.44 -4.73
CA ILE A 52 -12.68 55.70 -5.45
C ILE A 52 -13.27 56.72 -4.47
N ILE A 53 -14.07 56.28 -3.49
CA ILE A 53 -14.61 57.20 -2.48
C ILE A 53 -13.49 57.72 -1.58
N LYS A 54 -12.51 56.89 -1.23
CA LYS A 54 -11.33 57.29 -0.50
C LYS A 54 -10.62 58.44 -1.20
N ASP A 55 -10.32 58.26 -2.49
CA ASP A 55 -9.60 59.29 -3.28
C ASP A 55 -10.37 60.61 -3.36
N TYR A 56 -11.67 60.52 -3.44
CA TYR A 56 -12.56 61.71 -3.36
C TYR A 56 -12.37 62.46 -2.04
N PHE A 57 -12.46 61.79 -0.89
CA PHE A 57 -12.31 62.45 0.42
C PHE A 57 -10.86 62.93 0.68
N VAL A 58 -9.87 62.26 0.17
CA VAL A 58 -8.49 62.73 0.22
C VAL A 58 -8.34 64.02 -0.56
N SER A 59 -8.92 64.13 -1.76
CA SER A 59 -8.92 65.34 -2.57
C SER A 59 -9.72 66.47 -1.94
N LEU A 60 -10.90 66.12 -1.36
CA LEU A 60 -11.73 67.10 -0.66
C LEU A 60 -11.05 67.66 0.59
N ARG A 61 -10.28 66.86 1.32
CA ARG A 61 -9.45 67.30 2.45
C ARG A 61 -8.45 68.36 2.07
N GLU A 62 -7.84 68.26 0.88
CA GLU A 62 -6.92 69.28 0.38
C GLU A 62 -7.60 70.62 0.17
N ALA A 63 -8.88 70.62 -0.23
CA ALA A 63 -9.70 71.82 -0.43
C ALA A 63 -10.22 72.44 0.86
N VAL A 64 -10.56 71.60 1.88
CA VAL A 64 -11.20 72.01 3.15
C VAL A 64 -10.42 71.52 4.38
N ARG A 65 -9.15 71.90 4.48
CA ARG A 65 -8.17 71.32 5.44
C ARG A 65 -8.60 71.25 6.88
N ASP A 66 -9.35 72.21 7.38
CA ASP A 66 -9.69 72.29 8.78
C ASP A 66 -11.02 71.58 9.15
N ARG A 67 -11.72 71.04 8.17
CA ARG A 67 -13.04 70.45 8.37
C ARG A 67 -13.13 68.92 8.25
N ILE A 68 -12.10 68.28 7.67
CA ILE A 68 -12.07 66.81 7.48
C ILE A 68 -10.86 66.26 8.18
N GLU A 69 -11.12 65.25 9.03
CA GLU A 69 -10.10 64.39 9.60
C GLU A 69 -10.23 62.99 8.97
N ILE A 70 -9.14 62.51 8.35
CA ILE A 70 -9.11 61.19 7.75
C ILE A 70 -8.32 60.26 8.68
N LEU A 71 -9.04 59.20 9.15
CA LEU A 71 -8.44 58.14 9.93
C LEU A 71 -8.40 56.86 9.11
N GLU A 72 -7.28 56.17 9.07
CA GLU A 72 -7.20 54.86 8.47
C GLU A 72 -7.47 53.80 9.51
N SER A 73 -8.46 52.95 9.24
CA SER A 73 -8.76 51.76 10.04
C SER A 73 -8.30 50.53 9.30
N ASN A 74 -7.39 49.80 9.87
CA ASN A 74 -6.94 48.52 9.31
C ASN A 74 -7.01 47.41 10.36
N PRO A 75 -7.02 46.11 9.93
CA PRO A 75 -7.18 44.99 10.82
C PRO A 75 -6.15 44.97 11.97
N ARG A 76 -4.92 45.39 11.71
CA ARG A 76 -3.85 45.40 12.71
C ARG A 76 -4.08 46.48 13.75
N MET A 77 -4.50 47.68 13.35
CA MET A 77 -4.81 48.77 14.26
C MET A 77 -6.00 48.43 15.19
N GLN A 78 -7.05 47.84 14.63
CA GLN A 78 -8.22 47.45 15.44
C GLN A 78 -7.82 46.32 16.42
N LEU A 79 -7.07 45.33 15.99
CA LEU A 79 -6.56 44.27 16.86
C LEU A 79 -5.63 44.83 17.95
N ALA A 80 -4.75 45.76 17.62
CA ALA A 80 -3.85 46.40 18.58
C ALA A 80 -4.65 47.18 19.65
N LYS A 81 -5.68 47.94 19.24
CA LYS A 81 -6.58 48.66 20.14
C LYS A 81 -7.29 47.70 21.08
N ALA A 82 -7.86 46.60 20.55
CA ALA A 82 -8.59 45.62 21.35
C ALA A 82 -7.66 44.87 22.33
N LEU A 83 -6.41 44.66 22.00
CA LEU A 83 -5.42 44.01 22.85
C LEU A 83 -4.67 44.95 23.78
N GLY A 84 -4.85 46.27 23.67
CA GLY A 84 -4.15 47.27 24.47
C GLY A 84 -2.65 47.36 24.20
N VAL A 85 -2.21 47.08 22.95
CA VAL A 85 -0.79 47.11 22.51
C VAL A 85 -0.61 48.17 21.44
N LYS A 86 0.65 48.54 21.13
CA LYS A 86 0.95 49.41 20.00
C LYS A 86 0.80 48.66 18.68
N GLN A 87 0.35 49.35 17.64
CA GLN A 87 0.20 48.74 16.30
C GLN A 87 1.51 48.14 15.80
N ASP A 88 2.62 48.82 16.09
CA ASP A 88 3.97 48.37 15.67
C ASP A 88 4.37 47.04 16.32
N ASP A 89 3.87 46.73 17.52
CA ASP A 89 4.10 45.46 18.19
C ASP A 89 3.47 44.28 17.42
N LEU A 90 2.54 44.56 16.51
CA LEU A 90 1.86 43.59 15.66
C LEU A 90 2.32 43.60 14.18
N ASN A 91 3.40 44.29 13.84
CA ASN A 91 3.90 44.40 12.45
C ASN A 91 4.27 43.05 11.81
N TYR A 92 4.49 42.01 12.61
CA TYR A 92 4.74 40.65 12.16
C TYR A 92 3.49 39.92 11.64
N LEU A 93 2.27 40.43 11.92
CA LEU A 93 1.01 39.87 11.41
C LEU A 93 0.58 40.63 10.15
N SER A 94 0.34 39.95 9.07
CA SER A 94 -0.28 40.53 7.88
C SER A 94 -1.79 40.75 8.09
N TYR A 95 -2.36 41.67 7.35
CA TYR A 95 -3.83 41.89 7.39
C TYR A 95 -4.58 40.63 7.00
N GLN A 96 -4.09 39.90 6.01
CA GLN A 96 -4.72 38.63 5.57
C GLN A 96 -4.69 37.58 6.66
N GLU A 97 -3.62 37.45 7.46
CA GLU A 97 -3.54 36.50 8.57
C GLU A 97 -4.55 36.86 9.66
N ILE A 98 -4.72 38.15 9.99
CA ILE A 98 -5.69 38.59 11.00
C ILE A 98 -7.14 38.26 10.56
N LEU A 99 -7.45 38.49 9.29
CA LEU A 99 -8.80 38.21 8.75
C LEU A 99 -9.01 36.68 8.56
N LYS A 100 -8.04 35.97 8.00
CA LYS A 100 -8.12 34.49 7.81
C LYS A 100 -8.38 33.75 9.12
N HIS A 101 -7.72 34.17 10.19
CA HIS A 101 -7.88 33.55 11.50
C HIS A 101 -8.99 34.15 12.33
N LYS A 102 -9.74 35.13 11.79
CA LYS A 102 -10.89 35.82 12.44
C LYS A 102 -10.52 36.38 13.81
N LEU A 103 -9.33 36.95 13.97
CA LEU A 103 -8.85 37.42 15.27
C LEU A 103 -9.69 38.54 15.84
N LEU A 104 -10.24 39.45 15.01
CA LEU A 104 -11.12 40.52 15.41
C LEU A 104 -12.46 40.01 15.93
N GLU A 105 -13.05 38.98 15.30
CA GLU A 105 -14.27 38.36 15.79
C GLU A 105 -14.02 37.61 17.11
N LYS A 106 -12.87 36.96 17.23
CA LYS A 106 -12.50 36.22 18.43
C LYS A 106 -12.27 37.11 19.63
N ILE A 107 -11.59 38.26 19.48
CA ILE A 107 -11.33 39.18 20.57
C ILE A 107 -12.65 39.83 21.05
N ASN A 108 -13.61 40.11 20.16
CA ASN A 108 -14.89 40.62 20.51
C ASN A 108 -15.76 39.60 21.27
N ARG A 109 -15.63 38.29 20.95
CA ARG A 109 -16.37 37.21 21.64
C ARG A 109 -15.73 36.81 22.97
N SER A 110 -14.43 36.82 23.03
CA SER A 110 -13.61 36.44 24.18
C SER A 110 -12.52 37.47 24.40
N PRO A 111 -12.86 38.59 25.06
CA PRO A 111 -11.90 39.64 25.37
C PRO A 111 -10.72 39.14 26.18
N LEU A 112 -9.64 39.88 26.12
CA LEU A 112 -8.45 39.61 26.91
C LEU A 112 -8.79 39.63 28.41
N GLU A 113 -8.46 38.57 29.14
CA GLU A 113 -8.65 38.53 30.59
C GLU A 113 -7.68 39.47 31.32
N ALA A 114 -8.08 39.98 32.48
CA ALA A 114 -7.25 40.89 33.27
C ALA A 114 -5.92 40.19 33.67
N GLY A 115 -4.79 40.73 33.17
CA GLY A 115 -3.48 40.16 33.39
C GLY A 115 -3.02 39.10 32.38
N GLU A 116 -3.84 38.73 31.40
CA GLU A 116 -3.42 37.87 30.29
C GLU A 116 -2.46 38.63 29.37
N ASP A 117 -1.44 37.94 28.88
CA ASP A 117 -0.49 38.52 27.93
C ASP A 117 -1.09 38.57 26.52
N PRO A 118 -1.14 39.75 25.85
CA PRO A 118 -1.73 39.91 24.52
C PRO A 118 -1.14 38.98 23.46
N PHE A 119 0.17 38.75 23.53
CA PHE A 119 0.85 37.85 22.55
C PHE A 119 0.47 36.39 22.81
N LEU A 120 0.28 36.01 24.07
CA LEU A 120 -0.20 34.69 24.42
C LEU A 120 -1.62 34.47 23.94
N TRP A 121 -2.50 35.48 24.07
CA TRP A 121 -3.87 35.46 23.54
C TRP A 121 -3.84 35.22 21.99
N ILE A 122 -3.01 36.00 21.27
CA ILE A 122 -2.84 35.80 19.82
C ILE A 122 -2.40 34.37 19.50
N LEU A 123 -1.42 33.83 20.21
CA LEU A 123 -0.92 32.47 20.03
C LEU A 123 -1.99 31.41 20.24
N LYS A 124 -2.80 31.53 21.30
CA LYS A 124 -3.93 30.62 21.56
C LYS A 124 -4.94 30.61 20.42
N ASN A 125 -5.14 31.75 19.75
CA ASN A 125 -6.11 31.90 18.69
C ASN A 125 -5.61 31.59 17.28
N LEU A 126 -4.31 31.57 17.08
CA LEU A 126 -3.65 31.20 15.81
C LEU A 126 -3.27 29.73 15.77
N SER A 127 -2.93 29.14 16.88
CA SER A 127 -2.39 27.79 16.98
C SER A 127 -3.49 26.76 17.20
N GLN A 128 -3.40 25.62 16.53
CA GLN A 128 -4.26 24.46 16.82
C GLN A 128 -3.86 23.75 18.12
N ARG A 129 -2.69 24.08 18.68
CA ARG A 129 -2.18 23.51 19.94
C ARG A 129 -1.80 24.63 20.90
N PRO A 130 -2.15 24.53 22.19
CA PRO A 130 -1.84 25.57 23.17
C PRO A 130 -0.33 25.77 23.30
N PHE A 131 0.11 27.02 23.23
CA PHE A 131 1.46 27.40 23.63
C PHE A 131 1.52 27.40 25.17
N LEU A 132 2.15 26.37 25.72
CA LEU A 132 2.34 26.28 27.16
C LEU A 132 3.50 27.19 27.57
N VAL A 133 3.17 28.19 28.39
CA VAL A 133 4.17 29.08 29.03
C VAL A 133 4.94 28.26 30.05
N SER A 134 5.87 27.44 29.61
CA SER A 134 6.77 26.71 30.49
C SER A 134 8.20 26.97 30.06
N ASN A 135 9.08 27.11 31.03
CA ASN A 135 10.53 27.22 30.80
C ASN A 135 11.13 25.89 30.27
N ARG A 136 10.29 24.92 29.95
CA ARG A 136 10.74 23.63 29.43
C ARG A 136 10.95 23.76 27.91
N ILE A 137 12.18 23.69 27.50
CA ILE A 137 12.64 23.77 26.11
C ILE A 137 11.86 22.83 25.19
N ASN A 138 11.51 21.64 25.66
CA ASN A 138 10.73 20.65 24.91
C ASN A 138 9.36 21.18 24.46
N TYR A 139 8.68 21.96 25.27
CA TYR A 139 7.39 22.56 24.87
C TYR A 139 7.55 23.62 23.80
N ILE A 140 8.61 24.40 23.86
CA ILE A 140 8.90 25.43 22.87
C ILE A 140 9.26 24.77 21.54
N ILE A 141 10.13 23.77 21.55
CA ILE A 141 10.50 22.99 20.35
C ILE A 141 9.27 22.34 19.74
N ASN A 142 8.47 21.64 20.55
CA ASN A 142 7.24 21.01 20.10
C ASN A 142 6.24 22.01 19.47
N TYR A 143 6.13 23.19 20.07
CA TYR A 143 5.27 24.22 19.55
C TYR A 143 5.73 24.69 18.17
N PHE A 144 7.01 25.05 18.03
CA PHE A 144 7.57 25.50 16.74
C PHE A 144 7.45 24.42 15.67
N ALA A 145 7.73 23.18 16.03
CA ALA A 145 7.63 22.04 15.16
C ALA A 145 6.19 21.82 14.65
N ASN A 146 5.20 21.85 15.55
CA ASN A 146 3.80 21.59 15.20
C ASN A 146 3.11 22.73 14.46
N ASN A 147 3.69 23.93 14.45
CA ASN A 147 3.13 25.12 13.81
C ASN A 147 4.01 25.62 12.66
N ALA A 148 4.93 24.80 12.13
CA ALA A 148 5.87 25.19 11.09
C ALA A 148 5.21 25.80 9.83
N GLU A 149 4.00 25.35 9.50
CA GLU A 149 3.23 25.89 8.38
C GLU A 149 2.44 27.16 8.73
N ASN A 150 2.31 27.50 10.00
CA ASN A 150 1.59 28.67 10.47
C ASN A 150 2.54 29.80 10.83
N PHE A 151 2.95 30.57 9.82
CA PHE A 151 3.88 31.70 9.97
C PHE A 151 3.42 32.72 11.02
N ALA A 152 2.13 33.03 11.10
CA ALA A 152 1.58 33.97 12.06
C ALA A 152 1.74 33.46 13.50
N ALA A 153 1.49 32.18 13.76
CA ALA A 153 1.68 31.58 15.08
C ALA A 153 3.17 31.57 15.48
N ILE A 154 4.06 31.22 14.56
CA ILE A 154 5.52 31.21 14.82
C ILE A 154 6.03 32.62 15.13
N LYS A 155 5.65 33.64 14.34
CA LYS A 155 6.04 35.02 14.59
C LYS A 155 5.50 35.53 15.92
N SER A 156 4.26 35.19 16.29
CA SER A 156 3.68 35.54 17.58
C SER A 156 4.40 34.85 18.74
N ALA A 157 4.79 33.59 18.60
CA ALA A 157 5.61 32.89 19.57
C ALA A 157 6.98 33.53 19.76
N LYS A 158 7.63 33.93 18.66
CA LYS A 158 8.90 34.69 18.72
C LYS A 158 8.74 36.00 19.46
N ALA A 159 7.71 36.79 19.14
CA ALA A 159 7.43 38.06 19.81
C ALA A 159 7.19 37.88 21.32
N TYR A 160 6.42 36.84 21.72
CA TYR A 160 6.20 36.49 23.11
C TYR A 160 7.51 36.12 23.83
N ILE A 161 8.32 35.24 23.22
CA ILE A 161 9.61 34.78 23.78
C ILE A 161 10.53 35.98 23.99
N TYR A 162 10.58 36.89 23.01
CA TYR A 162 11.40 38.10 23.08
C TYR A 162 10.95 39.03 24.22
N LYS A 163 9.66 39.33 24.31
CA LYS A 163 9.09 40.21 25.32
C LYS A 163 9.23 39.67 26.76
N LYS A 164 9.19 38.34 26.90
CA LYS A 164 9.39 37.65 28.21
C LYS A 164 10.86 37.40 28.55
N ASN A 165 11.80 37.89 27.76
CA ASN A 165 13.24 37.74 27.96
C ASN A 165 13.72 36.28 28.07
N LEU A 166 12.99 35.35 27.39
CA LEU A 166 13.32 33.92 27.39
C LEU A 166 14.51 33.63 26.46
N TYR A 167 14.87 34.56 25.58
CA TYR A 167 16.03 34.42 24.69
C TYR A 167 17.40 34.39 25.42
N LYS A 168 17.45 34.68 26.73
CA LYS A 168 18.65 34.49 27.55
C LYS A 168 19.13 33.02 27.62
N TYR A 169 18.25 32.08 27.32
CA TYR A 169 18.60 30.68 27.21
C TYR A 169 19.16 30.41 25.80
N PRO A 170 20.43 29.91 25.65
CA PRO A 170 21.09 29.77 24.34
C PRO A 170 20.25 28.97 23.32
N VAL A 171 19.61 27.89 23.76
CA VAL A 171 18.77 27.06 22.87
C VAL A 171 17.53 27.80 22.39
N ILE A 172 16.87 28.55 23.27
CA ILE A 172 15.69 29.35 22.90
C ILE A 172 16.09 30.47 21.94
N LYS A 173 17.19 31.18 22.26
CA LYS A 173 17.76 32.19 21.37
C LYS A 173 18.04 31.60 20.00
N TRP A 174 18.66 30.44 19.97
CA TRP A 174 19.00 29.76 18.74
C TRP A 174 17.76 29.34 17.90
N ILE A 175 16.68 28.83 18.54
CA ILE A 175 15.42 28.51 17.86
C ILE A 175 14.76 29.77 17.29
N VAL A 176 14.85 30.90 18.01
CA VAL A 176 14.19 32.17 17.66
C VAL A 176 14.95 32.93 16.57
N ASP A 177 16.28 32.97 16.61
CA ASP A 177 17.12 33.86 15.79
C ASP A 177 17.41 33.33 14.37
N GLY A 178 16.88 32.20 13.97
CA GLY A 178 17.10 31.65 12.64
C GLY A 178 15.83 31.18 11.94
N ASP A 179 16.01 30.58 10.77
CA ASP A 179 14.94 29.81 10.17
C ASP A 179 14.59 28.66 11.11
N ALA A 180 13.49 28.84 11.87
CA ALA A 180 13.04 27.89 12.87
C ALA A 180 12.84 26.48 12.30
N THR A 181 12.51 26.40 11.00
CA THR A 181 12.29 25.14 10.29
C THR A 181 13.61 24.39 10.10
N GLU A 182 14.63 25.06 9.61
CA GLU A 182 15.94 24.45 9.36
C GLU A 182 16.61 24.01 10.66
N LYS A 183 16.58 24.86 11.67
CA LYS A 183 17.18 24.57 12.97
C LYS A 183 16.46 23.45 13.71
N SER A 184 15.15 23.37 13.61
CA SER A 184 14.39 22.27 14.19
C SER A 184 14.73 20.94 13.55
N LYS A 185 15.01 20.91 12.25
CA LYS A 185 15.49 19.72 11.54
C LYS A 185 16.82 19.21 12.14
N TYR A 186 17.79 20.08 12.33
CA TYR A 186 19.07 19.71 12.91
C TYR A 186 18.97 19.27 14.37
N LEU A 187 18.12 19.92 15.14
CA LEU A 187 17.87 19.52 16.51
C LEU A 187 17.26 18.12 16.58
N LEU A 188 16.28 17.83 15.74
CA LEU A 188 15.69 16.49 15.65
C LEU A 188 16.72 15.45 15.21
N LEU A 189 17.59 15.79 14.27
CA LEU A 189 18.68 14.91 13.87
C LEU A 189 19.63 14.63 15.04
N TYR A 190 20.01 15.65 15.79
CA TYR A 190 20.85 15.49 16.97
C TYR A 190 20.20 14.58 18.03
N LEU A 191 18.93 14.81 18.34
CA LEU A 191 18.19 14.01 19.29
C LEU A 191 18.03 12.56 18.82
N TYR A 192 17.85 12.36 17.52
CA TYR A 192 17.85 11.05 16.91
C TYR A 192 19.22 10.35 17.07
N LEU A 193 20.31 11.06 16.76
CA LEU A 193 21.66 10.54 16.98
C LEU A 193 21.89 10.15 18.44
N LYS A 194 21.44 10.98 19.39
CA LYS A 194 21.54 10.71 20.83
C LYS A 194 20.76 9.46 21.28
N SER A 195 19.69 9.09 20.56
CA SER A 195 18.94 7.87 20.82
C SER A 195 19.65 6.60 20.33
N LEU A 196 20.52 6.73 19.33
CA LEU A 196 21.21 5.61 18.68
C LEU A 196 22.63 5.38 19.18
N PHE A 197 23.36 6.46 19.48
CA PHE A 197 24.79 6.45 19.74
C PHE A 197 25.10 6.78 21.20
N ASN A 198 26.21 6.29 21.72
CA ASN A 198 26.73 6.69 23.04
C ASN A 198 27.42 8.06 22.97
N LYS A 199 27.85 8.60 24.11
CA LYS A 199 28.44 9.93 24.24
C LYS A 199 29.70 10.10 23.36
N GLU A 200 30.60 9.13 23.39
CA GLU A 200 31.87 9.18 22.67
C GLU A 200 31.66 9.13 21.14
N GLU A 201 30.74 8.25 20.69
CA GLU A 201 30.34 8.16 19.29
C GLU A 201 29.71 9.48 18.79
N ILE A 202 28.88 10.13 19.63
CA ILE A 202 28.26 11.41 19.30
C ILE A 202 29.28 12.53 19.15
N GLU A 203 30.27 12.60 20.02
CA GLU A 203 31.33 13.63 19.94
C GLU A 203 32.08 13.56 18.61
N ILE A 204 32.32 12.37 18.07
CA ILE A 204 32.91 12.18 16.74
C ILE A 204 31.95 12.64 15.64
N LEU A 205 30.66 12.28 15.75
CA LEU A 205 29.66 12.65 14.74
C LEU A 205 29.35 14.15 14.75
N LEU A 206 29.43 14.82 15.91
CA LEU A 206 29.21 16.25 16.05
C LEU A 206 30.25 17.11 15.32
N GLN A 207 31.45 16.56 15.02
CA GLN A 207 32.43 17.27 14.18
C GLN A 207 31.92 17.53 12.74
N ALA A 208 30.97 16.71 12.29
CA ALA A 208 30.31 16.86 11.00
C ALA A 208 29.04 17.74 11.04
N LEU A 209 28.66 18.24 12.22
CA LEU A 209 27.45 19.04 12.47
C LEU A 209 27.81 20.47 12.89
N PRO A 210 26.90 21.45 12.79
CA PRO A 210 27.15 22.81 13.22
C PRO A 210 27.61 22.89 14.69
N PRO A 211 28.63 23.71 15.03
CA PRO A 211 29.25 23.78 16.38
C PRO A 211 28.28 24.03 17.54
N TRP A 212 27.18 24.75 17.29
CA TRP A 212 26.17 25.08 18.31
C TRP A 212 25.39 23.84 18.81
N MET A 213 25.46 22.70 18.11
CA MET A 213 24.83 21.46 18.57
C MET A 213 25.48 20.88 19.83
N GLN A 214 26.71 21.22 20.11
CA GLN A 214 27.43 20.81 21.32
C GLN A 214 26.82 21.44 22.59
N GLU A 215 26.15 22.59 22.47
CA GLU A 215 25.50 23.27 23.60
C GLU A 215 24.17 22.64 24.04
N ILE A 216 23.68 21.62 23.32
CA ILE A 216 22.37 21.01 23.53
C ILE A 216 22.45 19.76 24.45
N GLU A 217 23.61 19.49 25.07
CA GLU A 217 23.88 18.23 25.82
C GLU A 217 22.83 17.86 26.90
N ASN A 218 22.09 18.81 27.45
CA ASN A 218 21.19 18.63 28.59
C ASN A 218 19.71 18.44 28.22
N LEU A 219 19.37 18.25 26.94
CA LEU A 219 17.99 18.02 26.52
C LEU A 219 17.63 16.54 26.50
N SER A 220 16.64 16.17 27.30
CA SER A 220 16.00 14.85 27.28
C SER A 220 14.54 14.99 26.81
N PRO A 221 14.28 15.09 25.50
CA PRO A 221 12.93 15.28 24.97
C PRO A 221 12.20 13.95 24.76
N ASN A 222 10.87 14.00 24.81
CA ASN A 222 10.04 12.93 24.29
C ASN A 222 10.04 13.02 22.74
N LEU A 223 10.76 12.11 22.10
CA LEU A 223 11.05 12.16 20.66
C LEU A 223 9.86 11.74 19.78
N GLU A 224 8.95 10.91 20.28
CA GLU A 224 7.90 10.29 19.47
C GLU A 224 6.96 11.31 18.80
N GLY A 225 6.62 12.40 19.48
CA GLY A 225 5.80 13.48 18.93
C GLY A 225 6.53 14.37 17.92
N LEU A 226 7.86 14.45 17.99
CA LEU A 226 8.67 15.36 17.17
C LEU A 226 8.98 14.80 15.78
N TYR A 227 9.18 13.48 15.67
CA TYR A 227 9.50 12.83 14.39
C TYR A 227 8.37 12.91 13.35
N SER A 228 7.11 13.18 13.78
CA SER A 228 5.99 13.29 12.84
C SER A 228 5.99 14.56 11.99
N LEU A 229 6.86 15.52 12.27
CA LEU A 229 6.70 16.90 11.84
C LEU A 229 7.74 17.39 10.85
N PHE A 230 8.88 16.68 10.71
CA PHE A 230 9.97 17.12 9.85
C PHE A 230 10.50 16.00 8.96
N PRO A 231 10.80 16.29 7.68
CA PRO A 231 11.45 15.34 6.78
C PRO A 231 12.93 15.19 7.15
N LEU A 232 13.23 14.32 8.14
CA LEU A 232 14.60 13.99 8.55
C LEU A 232 15.46 13.49 7.37
N ASP A 233 14.85 12.87 6.37
CA ASP A 233 15.52 12.41 5.15
C ASP A 233 16.21 13.57 4.41
N GLU A 234 15.60 14.76 4.34
CA GLU A 234 16.20 15.90 3.67
C GLU A 234 17.49 16.37 4.37
N CYS A 235 17.50 16.37 5.71
CA CYS A 235 18.71 16.68 6.48
C CYS A 235 19.79 15.63 6.28
N LEU A 236 19.45 14.36 6.33
CA LEU A 236 20.40 13.26 6.17
C LEU A 236 20.99 13.19 4.76
N ASN A 237 20.23 13.51 3.73
CA ASN A 237 20.72 13.49 2.35
C ASN A 237 21.80 14.55 2.09
N GLN A 238 21.86 15.61 2.90
CA GLN A 238 22.93 16.61 2.86
C GLN A 238 24.21 16.17 3.60
N HIS A 239 24.12 15.11 4.44
CA HIS A 239 25.20 14.64 5.30
C HIS A 239 25.52 13.17 5.08
N PHE A 240 26.17 12.85 3.96
CA PHE A 240 26.50 11.46 3.58
C PHE A 240 27.25 10.69 4.67
N PHE A 241 28.19 11.33 5.37
CA PHE A 241 28.94 10.72 6.46
C PHE A 241 28.00 10.27 7.62
N LEU A 242 27.07 11.12 8.03
CA LEU A 242 26.10 10.79 9.08
C LEU A 242 25.16 9.67 8.64
N LYS A 243 24.66 9.73 7.40
CA LYS A 243 23.78 8.71 6.82
C LYS A 243 24.45 7.32 6.88
N LYS A 244 25.73 7.24 6.49
CA LYS A 244 26.51 6.00 6.52
C LYS A 244 26.67 5.45 7.95
N ASN A 245 27.01 6.32 8.93
CA ASN A 245 27.17 5.89 10.33
C ASN A 245 25.84 5.42 10.95
N ILE A 246 24.75 6.15 10.71
CA ILE A 246 23.40 5.73 11.14
C ILE A 246 23.05 4.39 10.54
N GLN A 247 23.28 4.19 9.24
CA GLN A 247 23.03 2.91 8.56
C GLN A 247 23.80 1.77 9.20
N GLN A 248 25.09 1.93 9.45
CA GLN A 248 25.92 0.91 10.09
C GLN A 248 25.44 0.60 11.52
N LYS A 249 25.10 1.64 12.30
CA LYS A 249 24.61 1.47 13.67
C LYS A 249 23.27 0.73 13.72
N LEU A 250 22.33 1.10 12.85
CA LEU A 250 21.02 0.45 12.77
C LEU A 250 21.14 -1.02 12.33
N ILE A 251 22.02 -1.32 11.37
CA ILE A 251 22.29 -2.70 10.95
C ILE A 251 22.91 -3.50 12.11
N SER A 252 23.86 -2.93 12.86
CA SER A 252 24.44 -3.58 14.04
C SER A 252 23.39 -3.87 15.12
N ILE A 253 22.53 -2.89 15.44
CA ILE A 253 21.44 -3.09 16.41
C ILE A 253 20.53 -4.23 15.96
N LEU A 254 20.14 -4.26 14.67
CA LEU A 254 19.23 -5.26 14.13
C LEU A 254 19.84 -6.67 14.15
N ASN A 255 21.12 -6.80 13.81
CA ASN A 255 21.82 -8.10 13.76
C ASN A 255 22.20 -8.62 15.16
N GLU A 256 22.61 -7.73 16.08
CA GLU A 256 23.12 -8.13 17.39
C GLU A 256 22.03 -8.22 18.47
N LYS A 257 21.03 -7.31 18.42
CA LYS A 257 19.99 -7.16 19.44
C LYS A 257 18.59 -7.56 18.94
N GLY A 258 18.44 -7.79 17.65
CA GLY A 258 17.21 -8.25 17.03
C GLY A 258 16.19 -7.16 16.69
N LEU A 259 15.08 -7.60 16.11
CA LEU A 259 14.02 -6.74 15.56
C LEU A 259 13.39 -5.81 16.60
N GLU A 260 13.13 -6.30 17.80
CA GLU A 260 12.46 -5.51 18.85
C GLU A 260 13.31 -4.32 19.29
N ALA A 261 14.59 -4.54 19.56
CA ALA A 261 15.52 -3.48 19.93
C ALA A 261 15.69 -2.45 18.79
N PHE A 262 15.66 -2.89 17.54
CA PHE A 262 15.67 -2.00 16.39
C PHE A 262 14.40 -1.13 16.36
N LEU A 263 13.21 -1.73 16.48
CA LEU A 263 11.93 -1.01 16.45
C LEU A 263 11.80 0.02 17.57
N ASP A 264 12.40 -0.25 18.74
CA ASP A 264 12.42 0.69 19.87
C ASP A 264 13.34 1.90 19.62
N LYS A 265 14.35 1.75 18.76
CA LYS A 265 15.35 2.79 18.50
C LYS A 265 15.02 3.67 17.27
N ILE A 266 14.29 3.15 16.29
CA ILE A 266 13.98 3.89 15.07
C ILE A 266 12.92 4.98 15.27
N SER A 267 13.00 6.00 14.44
CA SER A 267 12.02 7.08 14.39
C SER A 267 10.75 6.71 13.59
N GLY A 268 10.87 5.84 12.60
CA GLY A 268 9.83 5.53 11.62
C GLY A 268 9.62 6.63 10.56
N LYS A 269 10.51 7.61 10.50
CA LYS A 269 10.42 8.78 9.61
C LYS A 269 11.53 8.85 8.57
N LEU A 270 12.53 7.97 8.69
CA LEU A 270 13.61 7.89 7.72
C LEU A 270 13.35 6.77 6.72
N THR A 271 13.48 7.10 5.44
CA THR A 271 13.45 6.11 4.36
C THR A 271 14.53 5.04 4.57
N LEU A 272 15.69 5.46 5.07
CA LEU A 272 16.80 4.58 5.42
C LEU A 272 16.40 3.47 6.42
N GLU A 273 15.63 3.79 7.47
CA GLU A 273 15.18 2.81 8.47
C GLU A 273 14.29 1.74 7.82
N MET A 274 13.41 2.17 6.93
CA MET A 274 12.53 1.29 6.18
C MET A 274 13.32 0.38 5.22
N GLU A 275 14.30 0.94 4.51
CA GLU A 275 15.15 0.19 3.58
C GLU A 275 15.97 -0.87 4.32
N ILE A 276 16.60 -0.51 5.44
CA ILE A 276 17.35 -1.46 6.29
C ILE A 276 16.46 -2.60 6.75
N LEU A 277 15.26 -2.27 7.24
CA LEU A 277 14.31 -3.28 7.73
C LEU A 277 13.87 -4.23 6.62
N LYS A 278 13.56 -3.70 5.44
CA LYS A 278 13.21 -4.51 4.25
C LYS A 278 14.34 -5.43 3.82
N ASP A 279 15.56 -4.91 3.75
CA ASP A 279 16.72 -5.69 3.34
C ASP A 279 17.08 -6.76 4.38
N TRP A 280 16.89 -6.46 5.65
CA TRP A 280 17.09 -7.44 6.71
C TRP A 280 16.09 -8.61 6.59
N PHE A 281 14.80 -8.34 6.41
CA PHE A 281 13.81 -9.39 6.22
C PHE A 281 14.12 -10.27 5.02
N LYS A 282 14.54 -9.68 3.89
CA LYS A 282 14.97 -10.46 2.72
C LYS A 282 16.14 -11.38 3.03
N LYS A 283 17.13 -10.91 3.77
CA LYS A 283 18.31 -11.71 4.17
C LYS A 283 17.99 -12.78 5.20
N GLN A 284 16.97 -12.57 6.03
CA GLN A 284 16.51 -13.55 7.02
C GLN A 284 15.51 -14.58 6.47
N ALA A 285 15.32 -14.65 5.17
CA ALA A 285 14.31 -15.49 4.52
C ALA A 285 14.32 -16.98 4.93
N LEU A 286 15.48 -17.49 5.36
CA LEU A 286 15.60 -18.86 5.88
C LEU A 286 15.19 -19.00 7.36
N ASN A 287 15.29 -17.94 8.15
CA ASN A 287 15.18 -17.97 9.60
C ASN A 287 13.98 -17.19 10.16
N PHE A 288 13.35 -16.35 9.32
CA PHE A 288 12.25 -15.48 9.75
C PHE A 288 11.19 -15.40 8.65
N THR A 289 9.97 -15.73 9.00
CA THR A 289 8.79 -15.73 8.11
C THR A 289 7.69 -14.83 8.68
N GLN A 290 6.61 -14.66 7.93
CA GLN A 290 5.45 -13.89 8.40
C GLN A 290 4.84 -14.47 9.69
N LYS A 291 4.99 -15.77 9.97
CA LYS A 291 4.53 -16.40 11.23
C LYS A 291 5.36 -15.97 12.45
N ASP A 292 6.61 -15.60 12.24
CA ASP A 292 7.52 -15.23 13.33
C ASP A 292 7.36 -13.77 13.74
N LEU A 293 6.66 -12.96 12.93
CA LEU A 293 6.33 -11.59 13.27
C LEU A 293 5.20 -11.57 14.29
N ASN A 294 5.52 -11.24 15.55
CA ASN A 294 4.53 -11.20 16.61
C ASN A 294 3.64 -9.93 16.53
N PRO A 295 2.44 -9.92 17.16
CA PRO A 295 1.50 -8.79 17.10
C PRO A 295 2.08 -7.46 17.63
N ILE A 296 2.96 -7.51 18.62
CA ILE A 296 3.60 -6.31 19.18
C ILE A 296 4.55 -5.69 18.14
N GLN A 297 5.34 -6.50 17.47
CA GLN A 297 6.25 -6.06 16.41
C GLN A 297 5.46 -5.47 15.22
N GLU A 298 4.38 -6.14 14.81
CA GLU A 298 3.48 -5.60 13.79
C GLU A 298 2.93 -4.24 14.18
N GLN A 299 2.42 -4.11 15.40
CA GLN A 299 1.87 -2.87 15.91
C GLN A 299 2.93 -1.76 15.94
N LYS A 300 4.15 -2.05 16.41
CA LYS A 300 5.27 -1.10 16.42
C LYS A 300 5.61 -0.65 14.98
N ILE A 301 5.70 -1.58 14.02
CA ILE A 301 5.99 -1.25 12.62
C ILE A 301 4.88 -0.36 12.04
N ARG A 302 3.59 -0.68 12.29
CA ARG A 302 2.45 0.13 11.84
C ARG A 302 2.45 1.53 12.43
N GLN A 303 2.74 1.65 13.73
CA GLN A 303 2.82 2.94 14.41
C GLN A 303 3.97 3.80 13.87
N LYS A 304 5.14 3.19 13.62
CA LYS A 304 6.33 3.90 13.12
C LYS A 304 6.19 4.33 11.65
N PHE A 305 5.76 3.44 10.78
CA PHE A 305 5.79 3.65 9.32
C PHE A 305 4.42 3.91 8.68
N GLY A 306 3.33 3.67 9.40
CA GLY A 306 1.96 3.74 8.88
C GLY A 306 1.55 2.49 8.08
N ASN A 307 0.24 2.32 7.89
CA ASN A 307 -0.33 1.10 7.29
C ASN A 307 0.14 0.83 5.86
N LYS A 308 0.22 1.85 5.00
CA LYS A 308 0.67 1.67 3.60
C LYS A 308 2.11 1.15 3.52
N THR A 309 3.00 1.73 4.34
CA THR A 309 4.41 1.34 4.38
C THR A 309 4.58 -0.03 5.02
N PHE A 310 3.80 -0.35 6.07
CA PHE A 310 3.78 -1.67 6.68
C PHE A 310 3.50 -2.78 5.65
N ILE A 311 2.52 -2.59 4.77
CA ILE A 311 2.24 -3.53 3.68
C ILE A 311 3.47 -3.76 2.80
N SER A 312 4.18 -2.68 2.46
CA SER A 312 5.40 -2.75 1.67
C SER A 312 6.53 -3.50 2.38
N ILE A 313 6.61 -3.36 3.72
CA ILE A 313 7.55 -4.10 4.57
C ILE A 313 7.13 -5.58 4.65
N LEU A 314 5.85 -5.85 4.88
CA LEU A 314 5.31 -7.20 4.98
C LEU A 314 5.57 -8.03 3.71
N LYS A 315 5.54 -7.40 2.53
CA LYS A 315 5.90 -8.05 1.27
C LYS A 315 7.36 -8.52 1.21
N CYS A 316 8.25 -7.89 1.98
CA CYS A 316 9.65 -8.31 2.08
C CYS A 316 9.86 -9.47 3.04
N ILE A 317 8.89 -9.77 3.91
CA ILE A 317 8.94 -10.91 4.81
C ILE A 317 8.44 -12.14 4.04
N PRO A 318 9.20 -13.24 3.98
CA PRO A 318 8.74 -14.43 3.29
C PRO A 318 7.47 -14.98 3.94
N PRO A 319 6.53 -15.48 3.15
CA PRO A 319 5.45 -16.29 3.70
C PRO A 319 6.02 -17.53 4.41
N PRO A 320 5.21 -18.23 5.20
CA PRO A 320 5.65 -19.47 5.81
C PRO A 320 6.23 -20.42 4.76
N LYS A 321 7.29 -21.13 5.12
CA LYS A 321 7.85 -22.16 4.26
C LYS A 321 6.80 -23.24 4.04
N PRO A 322 6.71 -23.81 2.83
CA PRO A 322 5.86 -24.95 2.58
C PRO A 322 6.19 -26.10 3.53
N SER A 323 5.16 -26.83 3.96
CA SER A 323 5.35 -28.09 4.66
C SER A 323 5.99 -29.16 3.74
N ASN A 324 6.59 -30.17 4.33
CA ASN A 324 7.12 -31.27 3.55
C ASN A 324 5.98 -32.08 2.91
N LEU A 325 6.09 -32.28 1.61
CA LEU A 325 5.12 -33.08 0.86
C LEU A 325 5.47 -34.59 0.99
N SER A 326 4.52 -35.38 1.52
CA SER A 326 4.65 -36.84 1.60
C SER A 326 4.27 -37.52 0.29
N LEU A 327 4.86 -38.69 0.01
CA LEU A 327 4.49 -39.51 -1.15
C LEU A 327 3.05 -40.03 -1.07
N ASP A 328 2.49 -40.15 0.14
CA ASP A 328 1.12 -40.61 0.38
C ASP A 328 0.07 -39.49 0.38
N THR A 329 0.50 -38.24 0.15
CA THR A 329 -0.42 -37.09 0.09
C THR A 329 -1.40 -37.27 -1.08
N THR A 330 -2.68 -37.02 -0.83
CA THR A 330 -3.71 -37.13 -1.88
C THR A 330 -3.52 -36.03 -2.95
N ILE A 331 -4.12 -36.23 -4.12
CA ILE A 331 -4.05 -35.26 -5.23
C ILE A 331 -4.69 -33.93 -4.80
N GLU A 332 -5.83 -33.99 -4.09
CA GLU A 332 -6.53 -32.80 -3.60
C GLU A 332 -5.71 -32.05 -2.54
N ASP A 333 -5.11 -32.76 -1.58
CA ASP A 333 -4.27 -32.14 -0.55
C ASP A 333 -3.00 -31.57 -1.16
N THR A 334 -2.46 -32.20 -2.23
CA THR A 334 -1.31 -31.64 -2.95
C THR A 334 -1.68 -30.36 -3.71
N LEU A 335 -2.87 -30.28 -4.30
CA LEU A 335 -3.34 -29.01 -4.89
C LEU A 335 -3.48 -27.91 -3.82
N ASN A 336 -4.05 -28.24 -2.67
CA ASN A 336 -4.14 -27.30 -1.55
C ASN A 336 -2.75 -26.87 -1.07
N TRP A 337 -1.80 -27.80 -0.94
CA TRP A 337 -0.40 -27.49 -0.61
C TRP A 337 0.24 -26.57 -1.66
N ILE A 338 0.00 -26.83 -2.96
CA ILE A 338 0.50 -25.95 -4.03
C ILE A 338 -0.11 -24.56 -3.90
N GLU A 339 -1.43 -24.44 -3.78
CA GLU A 339 -2.13 -23.17 -3.79
C GLU A 339 -1.88 -22.34 -2.52
N GLU A 340 -1.88 -22.98 -1.35
CA GLU A 340 -1.86 -22.27 -0.07
C GLU A 340 -0.45 -22.12 0.53
N GLU A 341 0.48 -23.02 0.23
CA GLU A 341 1.80 -23.02 0.82
C GLU A 341 2.91 -22.78 -0.22
N TYR A 342 2.99 -23.60 -1.28
CA TYR A 342 4.09 -23.54 -2.22
C TYR A 342 4.08 -22.29 -3.10
N LEU A 343 3.01 -22.01 -3.80
CA LEU A 343 2.91 -20.85 -4.70
C LEU A 343 3.10 -19.51 -3.99
N PRO A 344 2.55 -19.27 -2.78
CA PRO A 344 2.90 -18.09 -1.99
C PRO A 344 4.38 -17.91 -1.78
N PHE A 345 5.06 -18.98 -1.38
CA PHE A 345 6.51 -18.97 -1.14
C PHE A 345 7.30 -18.83 -2.45
N PHE A 346 6.91 -19.57 -3.49
CA PHE A 346 7.48 -19.50 -4.82
C PHE A 346 7.45 -18.08 -5.38
N ILE A 347 6.29 -17.44 -5.39
CA ILE A 347 6.11 -16.07 -5.89
C ILE A 347 7.01 -15.09 -5.15
N TRP A 348 7.04 -15.20 -3.80
CA TRP A 348 7.90 -14.36 -2.99
C TRP A 348 9.37 -14.55 -3.34
N THR A 349 9.83 -15.79 -3.55
CA THR A 349 11.23 -16.07 -3.93
C THR A 349 11.60 -15.48 -5.28
N ARG A 350 10.66 -15.44 -6.24
CA ARG A 350 10.88 -14.84 -7.57
C ARG A 350 10.93 -13.30 -7.48
N GLU A 351 10.05 -12.69 -6.70
CA GLU A 351 10.03 -11.24 -6.48
C GLU A 351 11.27 -10.72 -5.74
N HIS A 352 11.97 -11.58 -5.00
CA HIS A 352 13.14 -11.23 -4.21
C HIS A 352 14.45 -11.89 -4.68
N GLU A 353 14.44 -12.51 -5.86
CA GLU A 353 15.59 -13.17 -6.48
C GLU A 353 16.22 -14.30 -5.62
N GLN A 354 15.39 -14.96 -4.79
CA GLN A 354 15.75 -16.05 -3.89
C GLN A 354 15.37 -17.42 -4.51
N TYR A 355 15.67 -17.61 -5.77
CA TYR A 355 15.19 -18.73 -6.60
C TYR A 355 15.47 -20.11 -6.02
N GLU A 356 16.58 -20.26 -5.30
CA GLU A 356 17.07 -21.54 -4.80
C GLU A 356 16.25 -22.10 -3.64
N LEU A 357 15.55 -21.22 -2.91
CA LEU A 357 14.80 -21.61 -1.71
C LEU A 357 13.64 -22.55 -2.00
N THR A 358 13.17 -22.62 -3.24
CA THR A 358 12.08 -23.51 -3.65
C THR A 358 12.56 -24.88 -4.16
N GLU A 359 13.83 -25.06 -4.43
CA GLU A 359 14.40 -26.30 -5.00
C GLU A 359 14.10 -27.57 -4.19
N PRO A 360 14.19 -27.58 -2.84
CA PRO A 360 13.84 -28.76 -2.05
C PRO A 360 12.38 -29.19 -2.23
N TYR A 361 11.48 -28.25 -2.32
CA TYR A 361 10.04 -28.50 -2.48
C TYR A 361 9.69 -28.98 -3.88
N VAL A 362 10.36 -28.46 -4.90
CA VAL A 362 10.25 -28.95 -6.28
C VAL A 362 10.68 -30.41 -6.38
N ASN A 363 11.76 -30.78 -5.71
CA ASN A 363 12.23 -32.16 -5.68
C ASN A 363 11.24 -33.10 -4.96
N GLN A 364 10.64 -32.67 -3.84
CA GLN A 364 9.59 -33.43 -3.14
C GLN A 364 8.35 -33.59 -4.02
N PHE A 365 7.90 -32.51 -4.65
CA PHE A 365 6.77 -32.58 -5.56
C PHE A 365 7.02 -33.52 -6.74
N GLN A 366 8.21 -33.46 -7.35
CA GLN A 366 8.57 -34.35 -8.45
C GLN A 366 8.53 -35.83 -8.00
N GLN A 367 9.05 -36.14 -6.82
CA GLN A 367 8.98 -37.52 -6.28
C GLN A 367 7.54 -37.95 -6.05
N TRP A 368 6.72 -37.11 -5.46
CA TRP A 368 5.29 -37.35 -5.28
C TRP A 368 4.58 -37.56 -6.63
N LEU A 369 4.80 -36.64 -7.59
CA LEU A 369 4.21 -36.72 -8.93
C LEU A 369 4.51 -38.08 -9.61
N LEU A 370 5.75 -38.48 -9.58
CA LEU A 370 6.17 -39.77 -10.19
C LEU A 370 5.55 -40.99 -9.48
N SER A 371 5.35 -40.91 -8.17
CA SER A 371 4.74 -42.00 -7.38
C SER A 371 3.27 -42.20 -7.69
N CYS A 372 2.54 -41.11 -8.03
CA CYS A 372 1.10 -41.16 -8.23
C CYS A 372 0.65 -40.79 -9.66
N TYR A 373 1.59 -40.63 -10.62
CA TYR A 373 1.31 -40.10 -11.96
C TYR A 373 0.15 -40.80 -12.68
N GLU A 374 0.07 -42.14 -12.61
CA GLU A 374 -1.00 -42.92 -13.20
C GLU A 374 -2.38 -42.57 -12.61
N LYS A 375 -2.46 -42.41 -11.27
CA LYS A 375 -3.67 -41.97 -10.61
C LYS A 375 -4.04 -40.53 -10.99
N LEU A 376 -3.02 -39.66 -11.10
CA LEU A 376 -3.20 -38.24 -11.42
C LEU A 376 -3.83 -38.04 -12.80
N ILE A 377 -3.30 -38.69 -13.84
CA ILE A 377 -3.79 -38.50 -15.22
C ILE A 377 -5.25 -38.95 -15.41
N HIS A 378 -5.72 -39.87 -14.57
CA HIS A 378 -7.12 -40.35 -14.58
C HIS A 378 -8.01 -39.63 -13.57
N SER A 379 -7.45 -38.79 -12.69
CA SER A 379 -8.20 -38.03 -11.68
C SER A 379 -9.02 -36.89 -12.32
N GLU A 380 -9.99 -36.39 -11.58
CA GLU A 380 -10.76 -35.19 -11.97
C GLU A 380 -9.91 -33.91 -12.07
N HIS A 381 -8.72 -33.92 -11.47
CA HIS A 381 -7.79 -32.77 -11.48
C HIS A 381 -6.79 -32.81 -12.65
N SER A 382 -6.88 -33.75 -13.55
CA SER A 382 -6.07 -33.81 -14.76
C SER A 382 -6.62 -32.92 -15.85
N SER A 383 -5.74 -32.29 -16.63
CA SER A 383 -6.10 -31.46 -17.80
C SER A 383 -6.94 -32.20 -18.85
N VAL A 384 -6.78 -33.53 -18.95
CA VAL A 384 -7.64 -34.38 -19.81
C VAL A 384 -9.12 -34.28 -19.41
N ASN A 385 -9.41 -34.09 -18.13
CA ASN A 385 -10.76 -33.97 -17.63
C ASN A 385 -11.35 -32.53 -17.76
N ILE A 386 -10.53 -31.52 -18.10
CA ILE A 386 -11.03 -30.21 -18.49
C ILE A 386 -11.99 -30.34 -19.67
N PHE A 387 -11.70 -31.21 -20.63
CA PHE A 387 -12.60 -31.45 -21.76
C PHE A 387 -13.99 -31.93 -21.35
N LYS A 388 -14.10 -32.76 -20.30
CA LYS A 388 -15.41 -33.20 -19.78
C LYS A 388 -16.19 -32.02 -19.14
N VAL A 389 -15.49 -31.14 -18.43
CA VAL A 389 -16.10 -29.92 -17.86
C VAL A 389 -16.55 -29.01 -18.99
N PHE A 390 -15.71 -28.82 -19.98
CA PHE A 390 -15.99 -28.03 -21.16
C PHE A 390 -17.20 -28.56 -21.94
N GLN A 391 -17.32 -29.87 -22.14
CA GLN A 391 -18.50 -30.48 -22.78
C GLN A 391 -19.82 -30.23 -22.00
N LYS A 392 -19.76 -30.20 -20.66
CA LYS A 392 -20.93 -29.84 -19.83
C LYS A 392 -21.33 -28.37 -20.07
N ILE A 393 -20.35 -27.48 -20.22
CA ILE A 393 -20.57 -26.06 -20.53
C ILE A 393 -21.21 -25.89 -21.91
N LEU A 394 -20.72 -26.60 -22.93
CA LEU A 394 -21.29 -26.58 -24.28
C LEU A 394 -22.75 -26.99 -24.33
N ARG A 395 -23.17 -27.93 -23.47
CA ARG A 395 -24.59 -28.35 -23.39
C ARG A 395 -25.49 -27.31 -22.71
N LYS A 396 -24.90 -26.37 -21.98
CA LYS A 396 -25.63 -25.40 -21.16
C LYS A 396 -25.78 -24.04 -21.82
N TYR A 397 -24.82 -23.67 -22.68
CA TYR A 397 -24.75 -22.34 -23.27
C TYR A 397 -24.74 -22.44 -24.80
N GLU A 398 -25.54 -21.59 -25.46
CA GLU A 398 -25.69 -21.58 -26.91
C GLU A 398 -24.43 -21.05 -27.64
N ARG A 399 -23.66 -20.17 -26.98
CA ARG A 399 -22.48 -19.55 -27.53
C ARG A 399 -21.33 -19.60 -26.55
N VAL A 400 -20.31 -20.37 -26.88
CA VAL A 400 -19.14 -20.60 -26.03
C VAL A 400 -17.86 -20.19 -26.76
N LEU A 401 -17.02 -19.47 -26.09
CA LEU A 401 -15.68 -19.10 -26.54
C LEU A 401 -14.65 -19.83 -25.66
N TYR A 402 -13.92 -20.77 -26.27
CA TYR A 402 -12.86 -21.50 -25.60
C TYR A 402 -11.50 -20.90 -25.93
N ILE A 403 -10.85 -20.29 -24.95
CA ILE A 403 -9.54 -19.62 -25.09
C ILE A 403 -8.48 -20.52 -24.45
N ILE A 404 -7.48 -20.91 -25.23
CA ILE A 404 -6.31 -21.65 -24.75
C ILE A 404 -5.11 -20.72 -24.85
N VAL A 405 -4.55 -20.34 -23.70
CA VAL A 405 -3.40 -19.45 -23.60
C VAL A 405 -2.15 -20.30 -23.40
N ASP A 406 -1.25 -20.25 -24.36
CA ASP A 406 0.01 -20.99 -24.37
C ASP A 406 0.91 -20.56 -23.22
N GLY A 407 1.21 -21.47 -22.32
CA GLY A 407 2.04 -21.18 -21.14
C GLY A 407 1.36 -20.46 -19.97
N LEU A 408 0.02 -20.41 -19.93
CA LEU A 408 -0.70 -19.77 -18.80
C LEU A 408 -0.69 -20.69 -17.57
N SER A 409 0.21 -20.40 -16.65
CA SER A 409 0.26 -21.05 -15.33
C SER A 409 -0.83 -20.52 -14.39
N TYR A 410 -1.29 -21.37 -13.46
CA TYR A 410 -2.22 -20.98 -12.42
C TYR A 410 -1.65 -19.86 -11.52
N TRP A 411 -0.38 -19.98 -11.10
CA TRP A 411 0.27 -19.00 -10.22
C TRP A 411 0.34 -17.60 -10.82
N PHE A 412 0.52 -17.50 -12.15
CA PHE A 412 0.60 -16.21 -12.81
C PHE A 412 -0.80 -15.57 -12.92
N LEU A 413 -1.82 -16.38 -13.21
CA LEU A 413 -3.21 -15.90 -13.27
C LEU A 413 -3.66 -15.27 -11.94
N ILE A 414 -3.32 -15.89 -10.80
CA ILE A 414 -3.70 -15.37 -9.48
C ILE A 414 -2.96 -14.08 -9.09
N LEU A 415 -1.79 -13.81 -9.69
CA LEU A 415 -1.07 -12.55 -9.53
C LEU A 415 -1.60 -11.43 -10.40
N SER A 416 -2.23 -11.79 -11.52
CA SER A 416 -2.62 -10.83 -12.53
C SER A 416 -3.88 -10.05 -12.13
N LEU A 417 -3.99 -8.83 -12.68
CA LEU A 417 -5.18 -8.01 -12.52
C LEU A 417 -6.31 -8.59 -13.37
N LEU A 418 -7.26 -9.23 -12.72
CA LEU A 418 -8.50 -9.61 -13.39
C LEU A 418 -9.36 -8.35 -13.57
N PRO A 419 -9.86 -8.07 -14.77
CA PRO A 419 -10.76 -6.95 -15.01
C PRO A 419 -12.12 -7.16 -14.33
N ASP A 420 -13.04 -6.21 -14.47
CA ASP A 420 -14.40 -6.27 -13.92
C ASP A 420 -15.27 -7.28 -14.70
N LEU A 421 -14.92 -8.55 -14.58
CA LEU A 421 -15.58 -9.68 -15.23
C LEU A 421 -16.35 -10.51 -14.21
N LYS A 422 -17.45 -11.12 -14.65
CA LYS A 422 -18.15 -12.08 -13.82
C LYS A 422 -17.47 -13.44 -13.92
N ILE A 423 -16.59 -13.71 -12.95
CA ILE A 423 -15.94 -15.02 -12.81
C ILE A 423 -16.93 -15.99 -12.15
N ASP A 424 -17.32 -17.03 -12.88
CA ASP A 424 -18.22 -18.06 -12.38
C ASP A 424 -17.45 -19.21 -11.71
N MET A 425 -16.26 -19.53 -12.24
CA MET A 425 -15.41 -20.61 -11.71
C MET A 425 -13.94 -20.30 -11.96
N LEU A 426 -13.11 -20.58 -10.98
CA LEU A 426 -11.65 -20.68 -11.10
C LEU A 426 -11.22 -21.96 -10.38
N ARG A 427 -10.57 -22.88 -11.08
CA ARG A 427 -10.03 -24.12 -10.54
C ARG A 427 -8.65 -24.40 -11.10
N THR A 428 -7.85 -25.13 -10.33
CA THR A 428 -6.52 -25.61 -10.70
C THR A 428 -6.56 -27.02 -11.21
N TYR A 429 -5.84 -27.28 -12.26
CA TYR A 429 -5.65 -28.61 -12.86
C TYR A 429 -4.16 -28.90 -13.06
N PHE A 430 -3.82 -30.17 -13.09
CA PHE A 430 -2.51 -30.60 -13.53
C PHE A 430 -2.48 -30.82 -15.04
N CYS A 431 -1.53 -30.23 -15.74
CA CYS A 431 -1.22 -30.62 -17.11
C CYS A 431 -0.48 -31.98 -17.13
N LEU A 432 -0.37 -32.58 -18.29
CA LEU A 432 0.41 -33.80 -18.45
C LEU A 432 1.90 -33.51 -18.57
N ALA A 433 2.72 -34.45 -18.11
CA ALA A 433 4.16 -34.42 -18.25
C ALA A 433 4.62 -35.07 -19.59
N PRO A 434 5.61 -34.44 -20.27
CA PRO A 434 6.21 -33.14 -19.99
C PRO A 434 5.25 -31.97 -20.21
N SER A 435 5.46 -30.88 -19.49
CA SER A 435 4.62 -29.66 -19.56
C SER A 435 4.92 -28.87 -20.85
N ILE A 436 4.59 -29.42 -21.99
CA ILE A 436 4.82 -28.83 -23.33
C ILE A 436 3.53 -28.78 -24.16
N THR A 437 3.50 -27.81 -25.05
CA THR A 437 2.36 -27.52 -25.92
C THR A 437 1.91 -28.72 -26.77
N SER A 438 2.86 -29.43 -27.37
CA SER A 438 2.57 -30.57 -28.27
C SER A 438 1.89 -31.75 -27.57
N ILE A 439 2.02 -31.86 -26.24
CA ILE A 439 1.38 -32.87 -25.41
C ILE A 439 0.02 -32.36 -24.93
N ASN A 440 -0.03 -31.15 -24.39
CA ASN A 440 -1.16 -30.72 -23.58
C ASN A 440 -2.29 -30.07 -24.38
N LYS A 441 -2.02 -29.27 -25.45
CA LYS A 441 -3.10 -28.69 -26.27
C LYS A 441 -4.00 -29.76 -26.91
N PRO A 442 -3.47 -30.86 -27.50
CA PRO A 442 -4.32 -31.91 -28.03
C PRO A 442 -5.22 -32.58 -26.99
N CYS A 443 -4.69 -32.79 -25.77
CA CYS A 443 -5.45 -33.38 -24.67
C CYS A 443 -6.61 -32.49 -24.20
N LEU A 444 -6.40 -31.17 -24.13
CA LEU A 444 -7.44 -30.19 -23.80
C LEU A 444 -8.61 -30.15 -24.79
N LEU A 445 -8.32 -30.48 -26.06
CA LEU A 445 -9.30 -30.45 -27.15
C LEU A 445 -10.01 -31.76 -27.38
N SER A 446 -9.40 -32.88 -26.98
CA SER A 446 -9.96 -34.23 -27.25
C SER A 446 -10.43 -34.97 -25.99
N GLY A 447 -9.86 -34.60 -24.82
CA GLY A 447 -10.07 -35.37 -23.60
C GLY A 447 -9.45 -36.77 -23.63
N LYS A 448 -8.48 -37.00 -24.53
CA LYS A 448 -7.74 -38.25 -24.67
C LYS A 448 -6.32 -38.10 -24.18
N LEU A 449 -5.67 -39.22 -23.88
CA LEU A 449 -4.25 -39.24 -23.56
C LEU A 449 -3.39 -39.11 -24.83
N PRO A 450 -2.18 -38.59 -24.73
CA PRO A 450 -1.32 -38.32 -25.91
C PRO A 450 -1.06 -39.55 -26.80
N GLN A 451 -0.97 -40.73 -26.22
CA GLN A 451 -0.82 -41.98 -26.98
C GLN A 451 -2.00 -42.32 -27.90
N ASP A 452 -3.20 -41.77 -27.58
CA ASP A 452 -4.47 -42.03 -28.27
C ASP A 452 -4.79 -40.91 -29.28
N ILE A 453 -3.85 -39.98 -29.53
CA ILE A 453 -4.04 -38.79 -30.39
C ILE A 453 -3.04 -38.86 -31.56
N GLU A 454 -3.55 -38.94 -32.77
CA GLU A 454 -2.76 -39.04 -33.99
C GLU A 454 -2.64 -37.70 -34.75
N VAL A 455 -3.47 -36.73 -34.42
CA VAL A 455 -3.58 -35.44 -35.14
C VAL A 455 -3.10 -34.28 -34.27
N ASN A 456 -2.67 -33.21 -34.89
CA ASN A 456 -2.25 -32.01 -34.18
C ASN A 456 -3.45 -31.22 -33.58
N HIS A 457 -3.16 -30.30 -32.68
CA HIS A 457 -4.18 -29.54 -31.97
C HIS A 457 -5.02 -28.63 -32.88
N TYR A 458 -4.48 -28.12 -33.97
CA TYR A 458 -5.27 -27.31 -34.92
C TYR A 458 -6.36 -28.15 -35.64
N THR A 459 -5.98 -29.33 -36.09
CA THR A 459 -6.95 -30.26 -36.68
C THR A 459 -8.05 -30.64 -35.68
N LEU A 460 -7.68 -30.95 -34.42
CA LEU A 460 -8.67 -31.22 -33.36
C LEU A 460 -9.57 -30.03 -33.06
N ALA A 461 -9.02 -28.83 -33.10
CA ALA A 461 -9.80 -27.62 -32.89
C ALA A 461 -10.78 -27.35 -34.05
N GLU A 462 -10.36 -27.58 -35.28
CA GLU A 462 -11.23 -27.46 -36.50
C GLU A 462 -12.34 -28.52 -36.52
N GLU A 463 -12.06 -29.71 -36.00
CA GLU A 463 -13.09 -30.77 -35.85
C GLU A 463 -14.10 -30.48 -34.72
N LEU A 464 -13.65 -29.78 -33.69
CA LEU A 464 -14.45 -29.51 -32.49
C LEU A 464 -15.26 -28.22 -32.61
N GLY A 465 -14.68 -27.16 -33.14
CA GLY A 465 -15.22 -25.81 -33.12
C GLY A 465 -15.72 -25.33 -34.48
N ASP A 466 -16.74 -24.45 -34.46
CA ASP A 466 -17.29 -23.82 -35.71
C ASP A 466 -16.26 -22.84 -36.30
N VAL A 467 -15.50 -22.18 -35.45
CA VAL A 467 -14.48 -21.20 -35.88
C VAL A 467 -13.24 -21.36 -35.02
N VAL A 468 -12.08 -21.38 -35.65
CA VAL A 468 -10.77 -21.46 -34.98
C VAL A 468 -9.87 -20.32 -35.45
N SER A 469 -9.19 -19.67 -34.49
CA SER A 469 -8.20 -18.64 -34.80
C SER A 469 -7.16 -18.50 -33.69
N ASN A 470 -6.19 -17.62 -33.89
CA ASN A 470 -5.18 -17.27 -32.91
C ASN A 470 -4.85 -15.77 -32.95
N ASP A 471 -4.13 -15.32 -31.94
CA ASP A 471 -3.79 -13.91 -31.74
C ASP A 471 -2.78 -13.33 -32.75
N SER A 472 -2.13 -14.17 -33.57
CA SER A 472 -1.29 -13.71 -34.67
C SER A 472 -2.07 -13.43 -35.95
N LYS A 473 -3.28 -13.99 -36.07
CA LYS A 473 -4.13 -13.83 -37.26
C LYS A 473 -5.15 -12.70 -37.09
N GLU A 474 -5.75 -12.58 -35.92
CA GLU A 474 -6.77 -11.58 -35.61
C GLU A 474 -6.89 -11.32 -34.10
N THR A 475 -7.45 -10.15 -33.73
CA THR A 475 -7.75 -9.83 -32.34
C THR A 475 -8.95 -10.64 -31.83
N LEU A 476 -9.01 -10.90 -30.53
CA LEU A 476 -10.14 -11.60 -29.92
C LEU A 476 -11.47 -10.86 -30.16
N GLY A 477 -11.43 -9.52 -30.09
CA GLY A 477 -12.61 -8.70 -30.34
C GLY A 477 -13.14 -8.80 -31.79
N SER A 478 -12.26 -9.01 -32.78
CA SER A 478 -12.65 -9.29 -34.17
C SER A 478 -13.21 -10.70 -34.31
N PHE A 479 -12.51 -11.67 -33.74
CA PHE A 479 -12.91 -13.07 -33.72
C PHE A 479 -14.31 -13.26 -33.12
N ALA A 480 -14.58 -12.66 -32.00
CA ALA A 480 -15.84 -12.78 -31.26
C ALA A 480 -17.05 -12.16 -31.98
N LYS A 481 -16.85 -11.34 -33.04
CA LYS A 481 -17.95 -10.84 -33.89
C LYS A 481 -18.47 -11.87 -34.91
N ARG A 482 -17.72 -12.96 -35.12
CA ARG A 482 -18.15 -14.04 -36.00
C ARG A 482 -19.33 -14.80 -35.38
N GLN A 483 -20.13 -15.42 -36.25
CA GLN A 483 -21.17 -16.34 -35.77
C GLN A 483 -20.57 -17.71 -35.52
N PHE A 484 -20.78 -18.23 -34.31
CA PHE A 484 -20.36 -19.56 -33.88
C PHE A 484 -21.20 -19.99 -32.68
N ASN A 485 -21.39 -21.31 -32.51
CA ASN A 485 -21.83 -21.90 -31.26
C ASN A 485 -20.60 -22.19 -30.40
N LEU A 486 -19.53 -22.68 -31.02
CA LEU A 486 -18.24 -22.86 -30.37
C LEU A 486 -17.12 -22.20 -31.17
N GLY A 487 -16.54 -21.14 -30.60
CA GLY A 487 -15.31 -20.54 -31.10
C GLY A 487 -14.09 -21.00 -30.27
N ILE A 488 -13.00 -21.38 -30.92
CA ILE A 488 -11.75 -21.74 -30.31
C ILE A 488 -10.68 -20.71 -30.66
N TYR A 489 -10.07 -20.10 -29.63
CA TYR A 489 -9.09 -19.05 -29.82
C TYR A 489 -7.78 -19.35 -29.07
N PHE A 490 -6.68 -19.41 -29.81
CA PHE A 490 -5.35 -19.62 -29.24
C PHE A 490 -4.62 -18.31 -28.98
N VAL A 491 -4.01 -18.16 -27.81
CA VAL A 491 -3.14 -17.05 -27.45
C VAL A 491 -1.71 -17.55 -27.37
N ASN A 492 -1.03 -17.60 -28.53
CA ASN A 492 0.32 -18.15 -28.64
C ASN A 492 1.39 -17.11 -28.28
N SER A 493 1.11 -15.83 -28.47
CA SER A 493 2.05 -14.74 -28.18
C SER A 493 2.40 -14.59 -26.69
N PHE A 494 1.70 -15.30 -25.81
CA PHE A 494 2.05 -15.31 -24.38
C PHE A 494 3.30 -16.13 -24.15
N ASP A 495 3.41 -17.33 -24.75
CA ASP A 495 4.61 -18.18 -24.67
C ASP A 495 5.82 -17.51 -25.36
N GLU A 496 5.63 -16.80 -26.46
CA GLU A 496 6.69 -16.03 -27.12
C GLU A 496 7.34 -15.00 -26.18
N LEU A 497 6.59 -14.42 -25.22
CA LEU A 497 7.12 -13.52 -24.22
C LEU A 497 7.93 -14.25 -23.15
N LEU A 498 7.55 -15.49 -22.80
CA LEU A 498 8.24 -16.29 -21.79
C LEU A 498 9.71 -16.53 -22.17
N HIS A 499 9.96 -16.78 -23.45
CA HIS A 499 11.31 -17.12 -23.96
C HIS A 499 12.22 -15.91 -24.21
N LYS A 500 11.73 -14.67 -24.02
CA LYS A 500 12.55 -13.46 -24.16
C LYS A 500 13.52 -13.31 -22.97
N PRO A 501 14.71 -12.73 -23.18
CA PRO A 501 15.73 -12.55 -22.15
C PRO A 501 15.38 -11.42 -21.18
N TYR A 502 14.23 -11.52 -20.56
CA TYR A 502 13.73 -10.54 -19.61
C TYR A 502 14.10 -10.90 -18.16
N SER A 503 14.40 -9.89 -17.33
CA SER A 503 14.38 -10.08 -15.88
C SER A 503 12.95 -10.41 -15.41
N TYR A 504 12.81 -11.05 -14.25
CA TYR A 504 11.50 -11.39 -13.70
C TYR A 504 10.54 -10.18 -13.65
N SER A 505 11.04 -9.03 -13.21
CA SER A 505 10.22 -7.82 -13.07
C SER A 505 9.71 -7.28 -14.41
N ILE A 506 10.50 -7.39 -15.47
CA ILE A 506 10.10 -6.99 -16.84
C ILE A 506 9.13 -8.03 -17.40
N LEU A 507 9.48 -9.32 -17.31
CA LEU A 507 8.63 -10.40 -17.78
C LEU A 507 7.24 -10.34 -17.14
N LYS A 508 7.19 -10.18 -15.81
CA LYS A 508 5.93 -10.04 -15.07
C LYS A 508 5.06 -8.92 -15.62
N LYS A 509 5.63 -7.72 -15.86
CA LYS A 509 4.90 -6.57 -16.41
C LYS A 509 4.37 -6.81 -17.82
N GLU A 510 5.19 -7.40 -18.69
CA GLU A 510 4.81 -7.70 -20.06
C GLU A 510 3.68 -8.73 -20.14
N LEU A 511 3.78 -9.80 -19.35
CA LEU A 511 2.75 -10.83 -19.25
C LEU A 511 1.45 -10.28 -18.61
N GLU A 512 1.56 -9.47 -17.55
CA GLU A 512 0.41 -8.78 -16.94
C GLU A 512 -0.27 -7.85 -17.95
N HIS A 513 0.49 -7.08 -18.71
CA HIS A 513 -0.05 -6.21 -19.76
C HIS A 513 -0.81 -7.01 -20.83
N LYS A 514 -0.22 -8.11 -21.30
CA LYS A 514 -0.84 -9.00 -22.28
C LYS A 514 -2.14 -9.61 -21.76
N LEU A 515 -2.12 -10.14 -20.55
CA LEU A 515 -3.28 -10.79 -19.94
C LEU A 515 -4.40 -9.77 -19.63
N ASN A 516 -4.04 -8.58 -19.16
CA ASN A 516 -4.99 -7.49 -18.95
C ASN A 516 -5.62 -7.02 -20.27
N GLY A 517 -4.84 -6.98 -21.37
CA GLY A 517 -5.36 -6.72 -22.71
C GLY A 517 -6.42 -7.74 -23.11
N LEU A 518 -6.11 -9.03 -22.95
CA LEU A 518 -7.03 -10.13 -23.22
C LEU A 518 -8.32 -10.01 -22.40
N PHE A 519 -8.20 -9.78 -21.08
CA PHE A 519 -9.35 -9.63 -20.20
C PHE A 519 -10.19 -8.39 -20.53
N LYS A 520 -9.55 -7.30 -20.96
CA LYS A 520 -10.25 -6.10 -21.44
C LYS A 520 -11.09 -6.41 -22.68
N GLU A 521 -10.54 -7.14 -23.65
CA GLU A 521 -11.30 -7.58 -24.82
C GLU A 521 -12.48 -8.48 -24.41
N ILE A 522 -12.25 -9.44 -23.50
CA ILE A 522 -13.31 -10.32 -22.97
C ILE A 522 -14.42 -9.51 -22.28
N SER A 523 -14.09 -8.47 -21.53
CA SER A 523 -15.07 -7.63 -20.83
C SER A 523 -16.03 -6.89 -21.76
N LEU A 524 -15.66 -6.73 -23.03
CA LEU A 524 -16.49 -6.09 -24.06
C LEU A 524 -17.42 -7.06 -24.77
N LEU A 525 -17.24 -8.37 -24.57
CA LEU A 525 -18.06 -9.39 -25.20
C LEU A 525 -19.46 -9.44 -24.56
N LYS A 526 -20.47 -9.63 -25.41
CA LYS A 526 -21.87 -9.79 -24.98
C LYS A 526 -22.39 -11.14 -25.44
N ASP A 527 -23.23 -11.75 -24.63
CA ASP A 527 -23.92 -12.99 -24.94
C ASP A 527 -22.99 -14.16 -25.32
N VAL A 528 -21.82 -14.21 -24.73
CA VAL A 528 -20.83 -15.28 -24.90
C VAL A 528 -20.39 -15.78 -23.54
N PHE A 529 -20.39 -17.09 -23.34
CA PHE A 529 -19.78 -17.73 -22.20
C PHE A 529 -18.32 -18.05 -22.52
N VAL A 530 -17.39 -17.51 -21.73
CA VAL A 530 -15.97 -17.65 -22.00
C VAL A 530 -15.35 -18.68 -21.07
N VAL A 531 -14.59 -19.61 -21.63
CA VAL A 531 -13.78 -20.61 -20.92
C VAL A 531 -12.32 -20.36 -21.27
N ILE A 532 -11.48 -20.18 -20.27
CA ILE A 532 -10.05 -19.90 -20.43
C ILE A 532 -9.25 -20.97 -19.70
N THR A 533 -8.22 -21.50 -20.32
CA THR A 533 -7.26 -22.42 -19.70
C THR A 533 -5.86 -22.17 -20.25
N GLY A 534 -4.82 -22.63 -19.52
CA GLY A 534 -3.48 -22.83 -20.06
C GLY A 534 -3.29 -24.28 -20.53
N ASP A 535 -2.35 -24.51 -21.39
CA ASP A 535 -1.94 -25.87 -21.76
C ASP A 535 -0.80 -26.40 -20.84
N HIS A 536 0.06 -25.51 -20.37
CA HIS A 536 1.08 -25.76 -19.35
C HIS A 536 1.40 -24.48 -18.58
N GLY A 537 2.14 -24.59 -17.49
CA GLY A 537 2.72 -23.47 -16.79
C GLY A 537 4.17 -23.19 -17.20
N PHE A 538 4.83 -22.33 -16.46
CA PHE A 538 6.23 -21.97 -16.68
C PHE A 538 6.97 -21.70 -15.36
N THR A 539 8.30 -21.78 -15.41
CA THR A 539 9.20 -21.48 -14.31
C THR A 539 10.34 -20.56 -14.74
N ILE A 540 11.00 -19.94 -13.77
CA ILE A 540 12.25 -19.21 -13.95
C ILE A 540 13.31 -19.93 -13.11
N LEU A 541 14.31 -20.47 -13.78
CA LEU A 541 15.32 -21.29 -13.15
C LEU A 541 16.41 -20.46 -12.45
N PRO A 542 17.00 -20.95 -11.34
CA PRO A 542 18.22 -20.39 -10.78
C PRO A 542 19.40 -20.67 -11.69
N LYS A 543 20.25 -19.66 -11.91
CA LYS A 543 21.46 -19.82 -12.70
C LYS A 543 22.55 -20.44 -11.82
N LYS A 544 22.69 -21.78 -11.88
CA LYS A 544 23.74 -22.57 -11.20
C LYS A 544 24.43 -23.49 -12.19
N GLU A 545 25.75 -23.61 -12.11
CA GLU A 545 26.54 -24.52 -12.96
C GLU A 545 26.14 -25.97 -12.70
N ASP A 546 25.89 -26.34 -11.44
CA ASP A 546 25.49 -27.70 -11.03
C ASP A 546 24.12 -28.14 -11.57
N ASN A 547 23.32 -27.19 -12.07
CA ASN A 547 22.03 -27.49 -12.66
C ASN A 547 22.10 -27.84 -14.15
N LEU A 548 23.27 -27.72 -14.78
CA LEU A 548 23.47 -28.14 -16.15
C LEU A 548 23.63 -29.68 -16.24
N VAL A 549 22.79 -30.31 -17.03
CA VAL A 549 22.92 -31.72 -17.39
C VAL A 549 23.72 -31.82 -18.69
N ALA A 550 24.92 -32.40 -18.61
CA ALA A 550 25.76 -32.61 -19.79
C ALA A 550 25.19 -33.72 -20.70
N LEU A 551 25.01 -33.39 -21.98
CA LEU A 551 24.45 -34.30 -22.99
C LEU A 551 25.55 -34.82 -23.96
N SER A 552 26.77 -35.06 -23.49
CA SER A 552 27.99 -35.21 -24.29
C SER A 552 27.92 -36.20 -25.45
N ASP A 553 26.95 -37.13 -25.52
CA ASP A 553 26.84 -38.12 -26.58
C ASP A 553 25.42 -38.41 -27.07
N LEU A 554 24.46 -37.52 -26.74
CA LEU A 554 23.07 -37.78 -27.05
C LEU A 554 22.63 -37.09 -28.34
N ARG A 555 22.09 -37.85 -29.22
CA ARG A 555 21.35 -37.34 -30.38
C ARG A 555 19.88 -37.27 -30.04
N GLY A 556 19.28 -36.10 -30.19
CA GLY A 556 17.87 -35.85 -29.94
C GLY A 556 17.53 -34.38 -30.09
N GLU A 557 16.26 -34.08 -30.06
CA GLU A 557 15.77 -32.72 -30.12
C GLU A 557 15.53 -32.20 -28.70
N VAL A 558 16.26 -31.16 -28.31
CA VAL A 558 16.08 -30.48 -27.02
C VAL A 558 15.05 -29.36 -27.19
N SER A 559 14.02 -29.39 -26.36
CA SER A 559 12.99 -28.35 -26.31
C SER A 559 13.04 -27.60 -24.98
N HIS A 560 12.96 -26.27 -25.06
CA HIS A 560 12.85 -25.37 -23.90
C HIS A 560 13.95 -25.55 -22.83
N CYS A 561 15.13 -26.11 -23.21
CA CYS A 561 16.21 -26.47 -22.30
C CYS A 561 15.81 -27.45 -21.16
N ARG A 562 14.64 -28.07 -21.23
CA ARG A 562 14.07 -28.93 -20.18
C ARG A 562 13.75 -30.33 -20.63
N VAL A 563 13.49 -30.52 -21.91
CA VAL A 563 12.98 -31.78 -22.47
C VAL A 563 13.86 -32.21 -23.61
N LEU A 564 14.26 -33.49 -23.61
CA LEU A 564 14.93 -34.14 -24.73
C LEU A 564 14.02 -35.25 -25.26
N LYS A 565 13.81 -35.28 -26.57
CA LYS A 565 13.14 -36.34 -27.28
C LYS A 565 14.23 -37.23 -27.92
N PRO A 566 14.66 -38.31 -27.23
CA PRO A 566 15.73 -39.17 -27.70
C PRO A 566 15.21 -40.23 -28.67
N PRO A 567 15.97 -40.61 -29.67
CA PRO A 567 15.64 -41.76 -30.48
C PRO A 567 15.81 -43.09 -29.73
N ASN A 568 16.80 -43.26 -28.82
CA ASN A 568 17.14 -44.54 -28.20
C ASN A 568 17.94 -44.40 -26.88
N VAL A 569 17.43 -43.80 -25.82
CA VAL A 569 18.18 -43.73 -24.54
C VAL A 569 17.38 -44.20 -23.35
N THR A 570 18.04 -44.92 -22.45
CA THR A 570 17.43 -45.55 -21.31
C THR A 570 17.43 -44.67 -20.06
N GLU A 571 18.53 -44.04 -19.67
CA GLU A 571 18.65 -43.22 -18.45
C GLU A 571 19.80 -42.21 -18.54
N ILE A 572 19.60 -41.00 -17.99
CA ILE A 572 20.63 -39.97 -17.79
C ILE A 572 20.55 -39.45 -16.36
N SER A 573 21.72 -39.35 -15.73
CA SER A 573 21.76 -38.71 -14.39
C SER A 573 21.25 -37.28 -14.45
N GLY A 574 20.31 -36.95 -13.60
CA GLY A 574 19.69 -35.62 -13.57
C GLY A 574 18.49 -35.46 -14.50
N CYS A 575 18.03 -36.53 -15.15
CA CYS A 575 16.77 -36.53 -15.90
C CYS A 575 15.83 -37.62 -15.39
N VAL A 576 14.55 -37.42 -15.66
CA VAL A 576 13.47 -38.40 -15.47
C VAL A 576 13.00 -38.89 -16.84
N LYS A 577 12.92 -40.20 -17.04
CA LYS A 577 12.33 -40.79 -18.23
C LYS A 577 10.81 -40.88 -18.08
N MET A 578 10.07 -40.34 -19.05
CA MET A 578 8.65 -40.48 -19.19
C MET A 578 8.30 -41.13 -20.54
N ASP A 579 7.67 -42.28 -20.54
CA ASP A 579 7.28 -43.01 -21.74
C ASP A 579 5.87 -43.56 -21.68
N LYS A 580 5.31 -43.74 -20.48
CA LYS A 580 3.95 -44.20 -20.32
C LYS A 580 2.92 -43.13 -20.69
N TYR A 581 1.87 -43.51 -21.37
CA TYR A 581 0.75 -42.67 -21.80
C TYR A 581 1.11 -41.57 -22.82
N LEU A 582 2.32 -41.63 -23.37
CA LEU A 582 2.87 -40.72 -24.37
C LEU A 582 3.04 -41.47 -25.70
N SER A 583 3.05 -40.72 -26.82
CA SER A 583 3.33 -41.27 -28.16
C SER A 583 4.78 -41.68 -28.35
N CYS A 584 5.70 -41.17 -27.56
CA CYS A 584 7.11 -41.51 -27.54
C CYS A 584 7.72 -41.21 -26.15
N ALA A 585 8.93 -41.75 -25.92
CA ALA A 585 9.66 -41.45 -24.68
C ALA A 585 10.23 -40.03 -24.69
N TYR A 586 10.31 -39.43 -23.50
CA TYR A 586 10.96 -38.16 -23.23
C TYR A 586 11.90 -38.29 -22.02
N LEU A 587 13.01 -37.54 -22.05
CA LEU A 587 13.87 -37.31 -20.90
C LEU A 587 13.62 -35.86 -20.43
N ILE A 588 13.22 -35.70 -19.20
CA ILE A 588 12.85 -34.41 -18.59
C ILE A 588 13.91 -34.07 -17.54
N ALA A 589 14.46 -32.87 -17.60
CA ALA A 589 15.43 -32.40 -16.61
C ALA A 589 14.78 -32.34 -15.22
N SER A 590 15.39 -32.98 -14.21
CA SER A 590 14.87 -33.10 -12.86
C SER A 590 14.97 -31.78 -12.10
N GLY A 591 13.99 -31.50 -11.28
CA GLY A 591 13.98 -30.29 -10.41
C GLY A 591 14.19 -29.03 -11.23
N TYR A 592 15.17 -28.22 -10.88
CA TYR A 592 15.55 -27.00 -11.60
C TYR A 592 16.75 -27.19 -12.56
N LYS A 593 17.07 -28.45 -12.90
CA LYS A 593 18.12 -28.73 -13.89
C LYS A 593 17.69 -28.31 -15.29
N TYR A 594 18.67 -28.07 -16.16
CA TYR A 594 18.46 -27.72 -17.56
C TYR A 594 19.46 -28.47 -18.47
N LEU A 595 19.08 -28.59 -19.73
CA LEU A 595 19.81 -29.31 -20.76
C LEU A 595 20.54 -28.32 -21.66
N GLU A 596 21.75 -28.67 -22.10
CA GLU A 596 22.60 -27.95 -23.07
C GLU A 596 23.01 -26.54 -22.64
N SER A 597 22.05 -25.66 -22.35
CA SER A 597 22.34 -24.28 -22.01
C SER A 597 21.29 -23.71 -21.03
N PHE A 598 21.69 -22.70 -20.28
CA PHE A 598 20.75 -21.95 -19.43
C PHE A 598 19.70 -21.23 -20.28
N PRO A 599 18.40 -21.36 -19.98
CA PRO A 599 17.35 -20.67 -20.73
C PRO A 599 17.51 -19.16 -20.64
N LYS A 600 17.28 -18.46 -21.75
CA LYS A 600 17.43 -17.00 -21.82
C LYS A 600 16.35 -16.24 -21.07
N GLY A 601 15.16 -16.82 -20.89
CA GLY A 601 14.00 -16.28 -20.20
C GLY A 601 13.37 -17.29 -19.26
N ALA A 602 12.06 -17.22 -19.09
CA ALA A 602 11.30 -18.30 -18.45
C ALA A 602 11.33 -19.54 -19.34
N THR A 603 11.06 -20.69 -18.76
CA THR A 603 11.06 -21.99 -19.44
C THR A 603 9.94 -22.88 -18.93
N HIS A 604 9.68 -23.95 -19.66
CA HIS A 604 8.67 -24.97 -19.34
C HIS A 604 9.11 -26.33 -19.87
N GLY A 605 8.31 -27.36 -19.66
CA GLY A 605 8.62 -28.73 -20.05
C GLY A 605 9.09 -29.59 -18.89
N GLY A 606 9.37 -29.00 -17.72
CA GLY A 606 9.75 -29.69 -16.51
C GLY A 606 8.57 -30.26 -15.71
N LEU A 607 8.88 -30.65 -14.48
CA LEU A 607 7.97 -31.31 -13.55
C LEU A 607 7.79 -30.51 -12.24
N SER A 608 8.03 -29.20 -12.26
CA SER A 608 7.84 -28.38 -11.07
C SER A 608 6.34 -28.03 -10.86
N PRO A 609 5.89 -27.74 -9.62
CA PRO A 609 4.50 -27.39 -9.36
C PRO A 609 4.00 -26.26 -10.25
N GLU A 610 4.81 -25.23 -10.45
CA GLU A 610 4.46 -24.05 -11.25
C GLU A 610 4.40 -24.30 -12.77
N GLU A 611 5.13 -25.33 -13.26
CA GLU A 611 5.05 -25.79 -14.65
C GLU A 611 3.85 -26.71 -14.88
N MET A 612 3.50 -27.51 -13.86
CA MET A 612 2.47 -28.56 -13.95
C MET A 612 1.06 -28.06 -13.64
N THR A 613 0.90 -26.87 -13.07
CA THR A 613 -0.44 -26.37 -12.67
C THR A 613 -0.95 -25.29 -13.62
N ILE A 614 -2.16 -25.54 -14.13
CA ILE A 614 -2.87 -24.68 -15.08
C ILE A 614 -4.24 -24.29 -14.54
N PRO A 615 -4.75 -23.10 -14.90
CA PRO A 615 -6.09 -22.67 -14.49
C PRO A 615 -7.18 -23.20 -15.43
N LEU A 616 -8.39 -23.36 -14.91
CA LEU A 616 -9.62 -23.35 -15.67
C LEU A 616 -10.50 -22.22 -15.15
N LEU A 617 -10.68 -21.18 -15.95
CA LEU A 617 -11.43 -19.98 -15.62
C LEU A 617 -12.68 -19.90 -16.51
N THR A 618 -13.86 -19.65 -15.91
CA THR A 618 -15.08 -19.39 -16.66
C THR A 618 -15.63 -18.03 -16.33
N ILE A 619 -16.11 -17.31 -17.36
CA ILE A 619 -16.52 -15.91 -17.29
C ILE A 619 -17.84 -15.72 -18.00
N SER A 620 -18.79 -15.06 -17.36
CA SER A 620 -20.01 -14.58 -17.99
C SER A 620 -20.00 -13.06 -18.18
N SER A 621 -20.66 -12.60 -19.23
CA SER A 621 -20.50 -11.24 -19.77
C SER A 621 -21.20 -10.08 -19.03
N SER A 622 -21.77 -10.29 -17.84
CA SER A 622 -22.49 -9.26 -17.09
C SER A 622 -21.62 -8.62 -16.00
N PRO A 623 -21.39 -7.30 -15.99
CA PRO A 623 -20.63 -6.64 -14.93
C PRO A 623 -21.41 -6.61 -13.60
N GLU A 624 -20.75 -6.83 -12.49
CA GLU A 624 -21.30 -6.69 -11.14
C GLU A 624 -20.50 -5.67 -10.32
N ILE A 625 -21.20 -4.95 -9.43
CA ILE A 625 -20.59 -3.95 -8.54
C ILE A 625 -20.00 -4.67 -7.32
N PHE A 626 -18.78 -4.27 -6.93
CA PHE A 626 -18.16 -4.76 -5.70
C PHE A 626 -18.98 -4.35 -4.47
N LYS A 627 -19.37 -5.33 -3.67
CA LYS A 627 -19.98 -5.15 -2.36
C LYS A 627 -18.90 -5.29 -1.29
N PRO A 628 -18.85 -4.38 -0.30
CA PRO A 628 -17.89 -4.49 0.80
C PRO A 628 -17.95 -5.85 1.52
N LEU A 629 -16.79 -6.30 2.02
CA LEU A 629 -16.70 -7.49 2.84
C LEU A 629 -17.28 -7.20 4.23
N GLU A 630 -17.94 -8.19 4.82
CA GLU A 630 -18.41 -8.13 6.20
C GLU A 630 -17.53 -9.02 7.08
N PHE A 631 -17.24 -8.56 8.29
CA PHE A 631 -16.32 -9.22 9.21
C PHE A 631 -17.00 -9.54 10.53
N ARG A 632 -16.72 -10.73 11.07
CA ARG A 632 -17.13 -11.13 12.42
C ARG A 632 -16.01 -11.95 13.05
N ILE A 633 -15.78 -11.79 14.35
CA ILE A 633 -14.88 -12.63 15.12
C ILE A 633 -15.72 -13.61 15.92
N LYS A 634 -15.43 -14.91 15.78
CA LYS A 634 -16.05 -15.99 16.53
C LYS A 634 -15.04 -16.58 17.50
N GLY A 635 -15.37 -16.61 18.77
CA GLY A 635 -14.53 -17.10 19.85
C GLY A 635 -14.72 -16.29 21.12
N GLU A 636 -14.33 -16.84 22.24
CA GLU A 636 -14.30 -16.12 23.52
C GLU A 636 -12.95 -15.47 23.71
N ILE A 637 -12.95 -14.15 23.85
CA ILE A 637 -11.74 -13.37 23.99
C ILE A 637 -11.69 -12.80 25.41
N TRP A 638 -10.66 -13.19 26.16
CA TRP A 638 -10.44 -12.76 27.54
C TRP A 638 -9.42 -11.63 27.60
N LYS A 639 -9.65 -10.68 28.49
CA LYS A 639 -8.66 -9.62 28.76
C LYS A 639 -7.33 -10.21 29.19
N LYS A 640 -6.24 -9.56 28.74
CA LYS A 640 -4.84 -9.89 29.08
C LYS A 640 -4.36 -11.26 28.60
N GLU A 641 -5.06 -11.90 27.68
CA GLU A 641 -4.70 -13.23 27.15
C GLU A 641 -4.55 -13.21 25.62
N ILE A 642 -3.90 -14.26 25.11
CA ILE A 642 -3.92 -14.60 23.70
C ILE A 642 -4.85 -15.79 23.54
N LYS A 643 -5.83 -15.68 22.68
CA LYS A 643 -6.80 -16.77 22.43
C LYS A 643 -6.93 -17.06 20.95
N PRO A 644 -7.05 -18.35 20.58
CA PRO A 644 -7.41 -18.73 19.23
C PRO A 644 -8.85 -18.29 18.93
N VAL A 645 -9.05 -17.71 17.78
CA VAL A 645 -10.35 -17.23 17.28
C VAL A 645 -10.52 -17.57 15.80
N GLU A 646 -11.76 -17.58 15.32
CA GLU A 646 -12.06 -17.62 13.90
C GLU A 646 -12.49 -16.24 13.43
N LEU A 647 -11.79 -15.69 12.43
CA LEU A 647 -12.28 -14.54 11.68
C LEU A 647 -13.21 -15.06 10.59
N LEU A 648 -14.48 -14.69 10.66
CA LEU A 648 -15.46 -14.95 9.64
C LEU A 648 -15.51 -13.77 8.68
N ILE A 649 -15.20 -14.01 7.41
CA ILE A 649 -15.28 -13.00 6.35
C ILE A 649 -16.39 -13.41 5.40
N GLU A 650 -17.47 -12.63 5.38
CA GLU A 650 -18.54 -12.80 4.41
C GLU A 650 -18.17 -12.07 3.13
N ASN A 651 -18.10 -12.82 2.04
CA ASN A 651 -17.98 -12.29 0.71
C ASN A 651 -19.36 -12.27 0.03
N PRO A 652 -20.06 -11.10 0.02
CA PRO A 652 -21.38 -10.98 -0.58
C PRO A 652 -21.34 -10.91 -2.11
N ASN A 653 -20.13 -10.91 -2.70
CA ASN A 653 -19.95 -10.85 -4.13
C ASN A 653 -20.07 -12.26 -4.73
N LYS A 654 -20.72 -12.39 -5.88
CA LYS A 654 -20.99 -13.69 -6.50
C LYS A 654 -19.74 -14.42 -7.03
N SER A 655 -18.60 -13.77 -7.04
CA SER A 655 -17.33 -14.37 -7.46
C SER A 655 -16.30 -14.34 -6.33
N ASN A 656 -15.29 -15.17 -6.46
CA ASN A 656 -14.15 -15.19 -5.56
C ASN A 656 -13.39 -13.85 -5.64
N ILE A 657 -12.80 -13.46 -4.52
CA ILE A 657 -12.03 -12.24 -4.38
C ILE A 657 -10.58 -12.61 -4.09
N ILE A 658 -9.65 -11.98 -4.79
CA ILE A 658 -8.23 -12.13 -4.52
C ILE A 658 -7.85 -11.10 -3.45
N VAL A 659 -7.33 -11.58 -2.33
CA VAL A 659 -6.85 -10.74 -1.24
C VAL A 659 -5.39 -10.38 -1.51
N GLU A 660 -5.15 -9.11 -1.81
CA GLU A 660 -3.79 -8.58 -1.94
C GLU A 660 -3.19 -8.33 -0.56
N ASP A 661 -4.05 -7.80 0.33
CA ASP A 661 -3.66 -7.55 1.70
C ASP A 661 -4.86 -7.52 2.65
N LEU A 662 -4.67 -8.04 3.85
CA LEU A 662 -5.66 -8.04 4.92
C LEU A 662 -4.95 -7.84 6.25
N SER A 663 -5.33 -6.81 6.94
CA SER A 663 -4.81 -6.46 8.24
C SER A 663 -5.96 -6.24 9.21
N VAL A 664 -5.94 -6.96 10.29
CA VAL A 664 -6.91 -6.84 11.39
C VAL A 664 -6.14 -6.54 12.67
N GLU A 665 -6.43 -5.41 13.29
CA GLU A 665 -5.75 -4.99 14.52
C GLU A 665 -5.92 -6.06 15.62
N PHE A 666 -4.86 -6.36 16.34
CA PHE A 666 -4.79 -7.41 17.38
C PHE A 666 -4.96 -8.87 16.91
N LEU A 667 -5.16 -9.15 15.60
CA LEU A 667 -5.22 -10.51 15.10
C LEU A 667 -3.93 -10.92 14.38
N LYS A 668 -3.45 -12.12 14.70
CA LYS A 668 -2.38 -12.80 13.99
C LYS A 668 -2.97 -13.98 13.22
N PHE A 669 -2.84 -13.95 11.89
CA PHE A 669 -3.29 -15.05 11.04
C PHE A 669 -2.28 -16.20 11.05
N GLN A 670 -2.75 -17.41 11.10
CA GLN A 670 -1.91 -18.60 10.98
C GLN A 670 -1.43 -18.81 9.53
N GLN A 671 -2.24 -18.37 8.56
CA GLN A 671 -1.96 -18.47 7.14
C GLN A 671 -2.37 -17.18 6.43
N ARG A 672 -1.69 -16.84 5.32
CA ARG A 672 -2.06 -15.69 4.49
C ARG A 672 -3.33 -15.99 3.71
N VAL A 673 -4.36 -15.18 3.93
CA VAL A 673 -5.60 -15.24 3.14
C VAL A 673 -5.32 -14.71 1.75
N ARG A 674 -5.52 -15.52 0.73
CA ARG A 674 -5.30 -15.11 -0.68
C ARG A 674 -6.58 -15.03 -1.49
N ILE A 675 -7.50 -15.92 -1.24
CA ILE A 675 -8.77 -16.02 -1.97
C ILE A 675 -9.90 -16.12 -0.97
N LEU A 676 -10.91 -15.26 -1.12
CA LEU A 676 -12.18 -15.36 -0.41
C LEU A 676 -13.23 -15.90 -1.38
N LYS A 677 -13.72 -17.10 -1.11
CA LYS A 677 -14.83 -17.71 -1.86
C LYS A 677 -16.12 -16.91 -1.60
N HIS A 678 -17.07 -17.00 -2.51
CA HIS A 678 -18.42 -16.47 -2.27
C HIS A 678 -19.02 -17.07 -1.00
N GLY A 679 -19.67 -16.25 -0.17
CA GLY A 679 -20.21 -16.64 1.12
C GLY A 679 -19.22 -16.52 2.27
N THR A 680 -19.42 -17.29 3.33
CA THR A 680 -18.64 -17.18 4.56
C THR A 680 -17.32 -17.94 4.46
N ASN A 681 -16.22 -17.22 4.66
CA ASN A 681 -14.88 -17.78 4.75
C ASN A 681 -14.42 -17.77 6.21
N ARG A 682 -13.89 -18.91 6.69
CA ARG A 682 -13.40 -19.08 8.07
C ARG A 682 -11.90 -19.08 8.08
N ILE A 683 -11.31 -18.22 8.88
CA ILE A 683 -9.87 -18.04 8.95
C ILE A 683 -9.43 -18.16 10.39
N ALA A 684 -8.58 -19.14 10.66
CA ALA A 684 -8.00 -19.33 11.99
C ALA A 684 -6.99 -18.20 12.29
N ALA A 685 -7.13 -17.60 13.45
CA ALA A 685 -6.26 -16.52 13.91
C ALA A 685 -6.11 -16.55 15.43
N GLU A 686 -5.11 -15.84 15.94
CA GLU A 686 -4.93 -15.60 17.36
C GLU A 686 -5.23 -14.14 17.65
N PHE A 687 -6.03 -13.88 18.68
CA PHE A 687 -6.33 -12.53 19.15
C PHE A 687 -5.46 -12.22 20.38
N ASP A 688 -4.66 -11.16 20.29
CA ASP A 688 -3.80 -10.71 21.39
C ASP A 688 -4.46 -9.59 22.18
N ALA A 689 -5.06 -9.93 23.31
CA ALA A 689 -5.69 -8.99 24.23
C ALA A 689 -4.80 -8.57 25.41
N ARG A 690 -3.51 -8.93 25.45
CA ARG A 690 -2.64 -8.71 26.62
C ARG A 690 -2.52 -7.24 27.02
N ASN A 691 -2.52 -6.34 26.07
CA ASN A 691 -2.36 -4.90 26.30
C ASN A 691 -3.68 -4.12 26.21
N ILE A 692 -4.82 -4.81 26.24
CA ILE A 692 -6.13 -4.19 26.13
C ILE A 692 -6.76 -4.09 27.52
N GLU A 693 -6.95 -2.87 28.00
CA GLU A 693 -7.55 -2.60 29.32
C GLU A 693 -9.08 -2.44 29.25
N LYS A 694 -9.60 -1.97 28.13
CA LYS A 694 -11.03 -1.69 27.96
C LYS A 694 -11.81 -2.98 27.72
N SER A 695 -13.05 -3.05 28.26
CA SER A 695 -13.96 -4.17 28.03
C SER A 695 -14.59 -4.12 26.63
N GLU A 696 -14.74 -2.96 26.06
CA GLU A 696 -15.24 -2.78 24.70
C GLU A 696 -14.08 -2.33 23.81
N VAL A 697 -13.84 -3.09 22.75
CA VAL A 697 -12.72 -2.90 21.83
C VAL A 697 -13.24 -2.65 20.42
N VAL A 698 -12.70 -1.62 19.79
CA VAL A 698 -12.90 -1.36 18.38
C VAL A 698 -11.65 -1.81 17.64
N VAL A 699 -11.77 -2.84 16.83
CA VAL A 699 -10.71 -3.40 16.00
C VAL A 699 -10.80 -2.79 14.62
N ARG A 700 -9.72 -2.16 14.17
CA ARG A 700 -9.63 -1.66 12.80
C ARG A 700 -9.26 -2.79 11.85
N ILE A 701 -10.00 -2.87 10.77
CA ILE A 701 -9.77 -3.83 9.69
C ILE A 701 -9.49 -3.04 8.44
N TRP A 702 -8.31 -3.23 7.92
CA TRP A 702 -7.95 -2.69 6.62
C TRP A 702 -7.74 -3.84 5.64
N TYR A 703 -8.32 -3.71 4.45
CA TYR A 703 -8.15 -4.71 3.41
C TYR A 703 -7.97 -4.09 2.04
N LYS A 704 -7.15 -4.74 1.26
CA LYS A 704 -6.91 -4.46 -0.15
C LYS A 704 -7.19 -5.73 -0.93
N VAL A 705 -8.19 -5.66 -1.75
CA VAL A 705 -8.68 -6.81 -2.49
C VAL A 705 -8.80 -6.48 -3.96
N ARG A 706 -8.61 -7.51 -4.77
CA ARG A 706 -8.81 -7.46 -6.20
C ARG A 706 -10.10 -8.18 -6.54
N TYR A 707 -11.07 -7.44 -7.00
CA TYR A 707 -12.33 -7.95 -7.47
C TYR A 707 -12.52 -7.60 -8.95
N ARG A 708 -12.58 -8.61 -9.82
CA ARG A 708 -12.76 -8.42 -11.26
C ARG A 708 -11.75 -7.44 -11.87
N GLY A 709 -10.50 -7.55 -11.44
CA GLY A 709 -9.38 -6.75 -11.90
C GLY A 709 -9.24 -5.35 -11.32
N LYS A 710 -10.26 -4.83 -10.67
CA LYS A 710 -10.17 -3.55 -9.94
C LYS A 710 -9.69 -3.76 -8.53
N MET A 711 -8.81 -2.87 -8.10
CA MET A 711 -8.34 -2.80 -6.73
C MET A 711 -9.36 -2.04 -5.88
N HIS A 712 -9.76 -2.64 -4.77
CA HIS A 712 -10.61 -2.03 -3.76
C HIS A 712 -9.85 -2.01 -2.45
N GLU A 713 -9.65 -0.82 -1.91
CA GLU A 713 -8.99 -0.59 -0.63
C GLU A 713 -10.02 0.00 0.32
N ARG A 714 -10.24 -0.64 1.46
CA ARG A 714 -11.26 -0.26 2.44
C ARG A 714 -10.72 -0.39 3.86
N GLU A 715 -11.21 0.49 4.71
CA GLU A 715 -11.04 0.42 6.14
C GLU A 715 -12.43 0.32 6.79
N THR A 716 -12.57 -0.58 7.74
CA THR A 716 -13.81 -0.78 8.51
C THR A 716 -13.46 -1.07 9.97
N ASN A 717 -14.42 -0.88 10.85
CA ASN A 717 -14.25 -1.12 12.27
C ASN A 717 -15.20 -2.24 12.72
N LEU A 718 -14.71 -3.10 13.59
CA LEU A 718 -15.47 -4.15 14.25
C LEU A 718 -15.42 -3.91 15.77
N SER A 719 -16.58 -3.74 16.39
CA SER A 719 -16.68 -3.58 17.85
C SER A 719 -17.11 -4.89 18.51
N PHE A 720 -16.47 -5.27 19.61
CA PHE A 720 -16.89 -6.40 20.42
C PHE A 720 -16.45 -6.25 21.88
N LYS A 721 -17.05 -7.05 22.76
CA LYS A 721 -16.73 -7.06 24.19
C LYS A 721 -15.75 -8.16 24.54
N LEU A 722 -14.76 -7.80 25.35
CA LEU A 722 -13.83 -8.75 25.99
C LEU A 722 -14.46 -9.23 27.30
N ARG A 723 -14.38 -10.53 27.58
CA ARG A 723 -14.73 -11.08 28.88
C ARG A 723 -13.62 -10.79 29.90
N SER A 724 -13.98 -10.55 31.15
CA SER A 724 -13.05 -10.48 32.27
C SER A 724 -13.29 -11.65 33.21
N LEU A 725 -12.24 -12.09 33.90
CA LEU A 725 -12.34 -13.15 34.91
C LEU A 725 -13.37 -12.81 36.00
N MET A 726 -13.49 -11.52 36.35
CA MET A 726 -14.49 -11.07 37.33
C MET A 726 -15.94 -11.22 36.83
N GLU A 727 -16.21 -11.03 35.54
CA GLU A 727 -17.58 -11.20 34.98
C GLU A 727 -17.97 -12.66 34.90
N ALA A 728 -17.03 -13.57 34.62
CA ALA A 728 -17.29 -15.01 34.57
C ALA A 728 -17.60 -15.60 35.99
N GLU A 729 -16.88 -15.15 37.01
CA GLU A 729 -17.16 -15.57 38.42
C GLU A 729 -18.53 -15.10 38.89
N TRP A 730 -19.10 -14.01 38.35
CA TRP A 730 -20.42 -13.51 38.70
C TRP A 730 -21.54 -14.27 37.95
N GLU A 731 -21.33 -14.63 36.68
CA GLU A 731 -22.30 -15.43 35.89
C GLU A 731 -22.48 -16.85 36.48
N ASP A 732 -21.38 -17.49 36.91
CA ASP A 732 -21.40 -18.80 37.55
C ASP A 732 -22.08 -18.81 38.95
N ILE A 733 -22.20 -17.65 39.62
CA ILE A 733 -22.85 -17.50 40.93
C ILE A 733 -24.38 -17.34 40.77
N PHE A 734 -24.85 -16.87 39.63
CA PHE A 734 -26.30 -16.63 39.42
C PHE A 734 -27.00 -17.71 38.59
N ASP A 735 -26.26 -18.67 38.04
CA ASP A 735 -26.83 -19.87 37.33
C ASP A 735 -26.94 -21.11 38.21
N VAL A 736 -26.97 -20.97 39.58
CA VAL A 736 -27.26 -22.04 40.52
C VAL A 736 -28.66 -21.94 41.11
#